data_8f18736f4b1014a54784c8367d3897e5
#
_entry.id   8f18736f4b1014a54784c8367d3897e5
#
_cell.length_a   1.000
_cell.length_b   1.000
_cell.length_c   1.000
_cell.angle_alpha   90.00
_cell.angle_beta   90.00
_cell.angle_gamma   90.00
#
_symmetry.space_group_name_H-M   'P 1'
#
loop_
_entity.id
_entity.type
_entity.pdbx_description
1 polymer ?
#
loop_
_entity_poly.entity_id
_entity_poly.type
_entity_poly.pdbx_seq_one_letter_code
_entity_poly.pdbx_strand_id
1 'polypeptide(L)'
;MGGSAPRGSCRLPVETTSFVDRREEQAAGRELLAKARLVTLTGPGGVGKTRLAAHIASRVERAFPDGVRYVALAGLRDPELVPLAAADALGLHDHSDRPPLDALVQRLRDRRLLLVVDNCEHLLAACAGLAAALLRGTTGVRVLATSRHRLGLTEEHLMEVRPLPVPDPDGDLSAAESHPALALFADRAAAVLPGFRLTPANRAAVARLCRRLDGLPLAIELAAVRMRVLGLDQLLARLDDRYRLLTAGSPAALPRHQTLRAAVDWSHELCTEQEQSAWAHLSVLPGSFDLETAETVCRAPACAENGCSDPVPAEGVCRGPVSAEGVCRGPVSAEGVCRGPASVEGGRSGSVSAEVAHRGPVPAEGVCRGPVSAEDGCSGSVSAEDGCSGSVSAEVMCRRLASTPAVCQGPAPVEAVCQGPAPVEAVWQGPAPAQVGCHGPGSLDVLEAVAGLVDKSVLVREDDPDGGGARYRLLDTLRHYGLERLRERPGAEVAVRRRHRDRTQRYAAACEAAWFGPGQREIVARLRADRDNLRAALDFSLTTPGEALAALRLAGTLWFHWHACGAPREGRHWLDRALDANPEPTPERARALWVSALLAGSPEDLTRGLRRAREARALAERLGDPAEAAHADYVIGVVQLFADDLTAAHAHYETTVARGPVPGQHLSLHGLDMVELACAHAFLGRPDRATAVCEQALRLCEAHGEDWVRSYVLRILALAHAVRADWPRAEPCARQALRRKLDVHDVIGIGLTLDLLARIADGLGAAERTAVLLGGADRVWSDIDRDRWGSTALNSARRACETSARAALGPGGYERAYGRGAAFGLAEIVAYALDEELQGPERQPELRMSPVRLTRRETEVAELVAEGLGNQQIADRLVIARRTAEGHVERILGKLGFSNRSQIAAWVTARR
;
A
#
# COMPACT_ATOMS: atom_id res chain seq x y z
N MET A 1 -26.42 -3.51 -0.09
CA MET A 1 -25.13 -3.85 0.53
C MET A 1 -24.26 -2.64 0.38
N GLY A 2 -24.04 -1.89 1.49
CA GLY A 2 -23.38 -0.59 1.47
C GLY A 2 -21.88 -0.75 1.32
N GLY A 3 -21.33 -0.40 0.17
CA GLY A 3 -19.91 -0.25 -0.04
C GLY A 3 -19.41 1.00 0.67
N SER A 4 -18.65 0.84 1.74
CA SER A 4 -17.92 1.91 2.42
C SER A 4 -16.89 2.47 1.44
N ALA A 5 -16.94 3.77 1.13
CA ALA A 5 -15.90 4.43 0.34
C ALA A 5 -14.54 4.25 1.05
N PRO A 6 -13.46 3.91 0.33
CA PRO A 6 -12.16 3.70 0.95
C PRO A 6 -11.67 5.03 1.53
N ARG A 7 -11.60 5.08 2.87
CA ARG A 7 -11.04 6.19 3.62
C ARG A 7 -9.53 6.17 3.42
N GLY A 8 -9.01 7.11 2.63
CA GLY A 8 -7.59 7.25 2.38
C GLY A 8 -6.76 7.22 3.67
N SER A 9 -5.59 6.63 3.60
CA SER A 9 -4.59 6.35 4.66
C SER A 9 -4.00 7.59 5.38
N CYS A 10 -4.71 8.68 5.44
CA CYS A 10 -4.28 9.97 6.02
C CYS A 10 -4.78 10.21 7.44
N ARG A 11 -5.27 9.18 8.12
CA ARG A 11 -5.70 9.28 9.51
C ARG A 11 -4.50 9.20 10.45
N LEU A 12 -4.63 9.88 11.58
CA LEU A 12 -3.70 9.71 12.70
C LEU A 12 -3.57 8.21 13.03
N PRO A 13 -2.38 7.72 13.43
CA PRO A 13 -2.17 6.34 13.79
C PRO A 13 -3.22 5.86 14.80
N VAL A 14 -3.81 4.69 14.55
CA VAL A 14 -4.77 4.08 15.49
C VAL A 14 -3.98 3.53 16.68
N GLU A 15 -4.35 3.95 17.88
CA GLU A 15 -3.73 3.43 19.08
C GLU A 15 -4.39 2.14 19.53
N THR A 16 -3.60 1.09 19.66
CA THR A 16 -4.04 -0.23 20.17
C THR A 16 -3.81 -0.40 21.67
N THR A 17 -3.08 0.54 22.29
CA THR A 17 -2.73 0.48 23.72
C THR A 17 -3.04 1.81 24.40
N SER A 18 -3.28 1.80 25.72
CA SER A 18 -3.57 2.98 26.51
C SER A 18 -2.45 4.03 26.42
N PHE A 19 -2.82 5.30 26.32
CA PHE A 19 -1.91 6.44 26.42
C PHE A 19 -1.90 6.96 27.86
N VAL A 20 -0.74 6.80 28.52
CA VAL A 20 -0.61 7.14 29.94
C VAL A 20 -0.07 8.55 30.09
N ASP A 21 -0.85 9.42 30.79
CA ASP A 21 -0.51 10.78 31.23
C ASP A 21 -0.18 11.77 30.08
N ARG A 22 0.85 12.62 30.25
CA ARG A 22 1.27 13.68 29.31
C ARG A 22 0.27 14.79 29.07
N ARG A 23 -0.56 15.09 30.09
CA ARG A 23 -1.59 16.13 30.00
C ARG A 23 -0.96 17.52 29.87
N GLU A 24 0.16 17.74 30.56
CA GLU A 24 0.90 19.00 30.52
C GLU A 24 1.55 19.21 29.15
N GLU A 25 2.21 18.19 28.61
CA GLU A 25 2.81 18.28 27.27
C GLU A 25 1.74 18.45 26.18
N GLN A 26 0.58 17.78 26.31
CA GLN A 26 -0.53 18.00 25.38
C GLN A 26 -1.06 19.45 25.47
N ALA A 27 -1.17 20.02 26.67
CA ALA A 27 -1.59 21.41 26.85
C ALA A 27 -0.54 22.39 26.27
N ALA A 28 0.75 22.17 26.55
CA ALA A 28 1.85 22.97 26.03
C ALA A 28 1.94 22.90 24.50
N GLY A 29 1.79 21.71 23.91
CA GLY A 29 1.78 21.54 22.46
C GLY A 29 0.59 22.26 21.78
N ARG A 30 -0.59 22.24 22.39
CA ARG A 30 -1.75 23.01 21.91
C ARG A 30 -1.50 24.52 21.99
N GLU A 31 -0.93 25.00 23.09
CA GLU A 31 -0.60 26.41 23.28
C GLU A 31 0.45 26.88 22.26
N LEU A 32 1.49 26.07 22.04
CA LEU A 32 2.49 26.36 21.01
C LEU A 32 1.89 26.40 19.62
N LEU A 33 1.04 25.41 19.25
CA LEU A 33 0.34 25.39 17.96
C LEU A 33 -0.66 26.56 17.81
N ALA A 34 -1.15 27.15 18.91
CA ALA A 34 -1.98 28.36 18.81
C ALA A 34 -1.13 29.60 18.43
N LYS A 35 0.13 29.67 18.86
CA LYS A 35 1.03 30.82 18.69
C LYS A 35 1.97 30.67 17.48
N ALA A 36 2.44 29.45 17.22
CA ALA A 36 3.46 29.15 16.21
C ALA A 36 2.88 28.38 15.03
N ARG A 37 3.50 28.56 13.85
CA ARG A 37 3.11 27.84 12.63
C ARG A 37 3.95 26.57 12.39
N LEU A 38 5.12 26.47 13.05
CA LEU A 38 5.98 25.29 13.04
C LEU A 38 6.33 24.92 14.48
N VAL A 39 5.95 23.74 14.88
CA VAL A 39 6.29 23.15 16.18
C VAL A 39 6.97 21.81 15.93
N THR A 40 8.16 21.61 16.49
CA THR A 40 8.90 20.35 16.38
C THR A 40 9.01 19.69 17.76
N LEU A 41 8.42 18.49 17.86
CA LEU A 41 8.58 17.63 19.04
C LEU A 41 9.94 16.94 18.96
N THR A 42 10.85 17.32 19.84
CA THR A 42 12.21 16.76 19.90
C THR A 42 12.36 15.82 21.09
N GLY A 43 13.27 14.86 21.00
CA GLY A 43 13.58 13.95 22.10
C GLY A 43 14.13 12.61 21.64
N PRO A 44 14.58 11.75 22.56
CA PRO A 44 15.20 10.47 22.24
C PRO A 44 14.23 9.50 21.54
N GLY A 45 14.79 8.47 20.89
CA GLY A 45 14.00 7.36 20.35
C GLY A 45 13.18 6.70 21.46
N GLY A 46 11.98 6.22 21.15
CA GLY A 46 11.14 5.49 22.10
C GLY A 46 10.50 6.34 23.22
N VAL A 47 10.67 7.67 23.20
CA VAL A 47 10.08 8.58 24.21
C VAL A 47 8.58 8.86 23.97
N GLY A 48 8.05 8.45 22.81
CA GLY A 48 6.63 8.61 22.49
C GLY A 48 6.28 9.91 21.74
N LYS A 49 7.20 10.51 20.97
CA LYS A 49 6.96 11.73 20.16
C LYS A 49 5.78 11.57 19.20
N THR A 50 5.77 10.50 18.42
CA THR A 50 4.72 10.18 17.44
C THR A 50 3.35 10.08 18.08
N ARG A 51 3.23 9.34 19.21
CA ARG A 51 1.97 9.21 19.95
C ARG A 51 1.51 10.55 20.53
N LEU A 52 2.43 11.32 21.11
CA LEU A 52 2.11 12.65 21.63
C LEU A 52 1.66 13.59 20.51
N ALA A 53 2.32 13.57 19.35
CA ALA A 53 1.90 14.37 18.18
C ALA A 53 0.48 14.00 17.74
N ALA A 54 0.15 12.71 17.65
CA ALA A 54 -1.18 12.24 17.30
C ALA A 54 -2.24 12.71 18.30
N HIS A 55 -1.96 12.65 19.60
CA HIS A 55 -2.86 13.13 20.66
C HIS A 55 -3.04 14.65 20.64
N ILE A 56 -1.97 15.43 20.44
CA ILE A 56 -2.06 16.89 20.28
C ILE A 56 -2.92 17.20 19.05
N ALA A 57 -2.64 16.57 17.93
CA ALA A 57 -3.32 16.76 16.66
C ALA A 57 -4.83 16.46 16.74
N SER A 58 -5.23 15.34 17.34
CA SER A 58 -6.63 14.98 17.54
C SER A 58 -7.39 15.99 18.40
N ARG A 59 -6.74 16.57 19.41
CA ARG A 59 -7.36 17.57 20.30
C ARG A 59 -7.52 18.94 19.66
N VAL A 60 -6.69 19.29 18.69
CA VAL A 60 -6.78 20.60 17.99
C VAL A 60 -7.54 20.51 16.66
N GLU A 61 -7.99 19.35 16.24
CA GLU A 61 -8.63 19.09 14.95
C GLU A 61 -9.76 20.10 14.65
N ARG A 62 -10.58 20.42 15.64
CA ARG A 62 -11.69 21.39 15.48
C ARG A 62 -11.23 22.82 15.16
N ALA A 63 -9.97 23.15 15.42
CA ALA A 63 -9.40 24.47 15.09
C ALA A 63 -8.95 24.58 13.62
N PHE A 64 -8.93 23.47 12.89
CA PHE A 64 -8.50 23.37 11.50
C PHE A 64 -9.64 22.91 10.60
N PRO A 65 -10.37 23.85 9.97
CA PRO A 65 -11.52 23.52 9.12
C PRO A 65 -11.20 22.59 7.96
N ASP A 66 -9.96 22.66 7.40
CA ASP A 66 -9.48 21.77 6.33
C ASP A 66 -8.85 20.48 6.89
N GLY A 67 -8.97 20.27 8.21
CA GLY A 67 -8.62 19.04 8.91
C GLY A 67 -7.16 18.90 9.31
N VAL A 68 -6.85 17.72 9.83
CA VAL A 68 -5.50 17.28 10.20
C VAL A 68 -5.05 16.20 9.23
N ARG A 69 -3.78 16.27 8.80
CA ARG A 69 -3.19 15.28 7.91
C ARG A 69 -1.89 14.76 8.49
N TYR A 70 -1.67 13.46 8.34
CA TYR A 70 -0.51 12.78 8.90
C TYR A 70 0.37 12.25 7.76
N VAL A 71 1.66 12.62 7.81
CA VAL A 71 2.69 12.22 6.85
C VAL A 71 3.71 11.36 7.57
N ALA A 72 3.69 10.07 7.34
CA ALA A 72 4.68 9.13 7.86
C ALA A 72 5.91 9.10 6.94
N LEU A 73 7.07 9.48 7.44
CA LEU A 73 8.31 9.48 6.67
C LEU A 73 9.23 8.29 6.98
N ALA A 74 8.87 7.45 7.94
CA ALA A 74 9.71 6.34 8.41
C ALA A 74 10.15 5.37 7.30
N GLY A 75 9.29 5.14 6.31
CA GLY A 75 9.56 4.29 5.15
C GLY A 75 10.28 5.00 3.99
N LEU A 76 10.28 6.32 4.00
CA LEU A 76 10.83 7.13 2.90
C LEU A 76 12.34 7.29 3.05
N ARG A 77 13.10 7.12 1.98
CA ARG A 77 14.55 7.33 1.95
C ARG A 77 14.97 8.43 1.00
N ASP A 78 14.21 8.58 -0.09
CA ASP A 78 14.48 9.58 -1.11
C ASP A 78 13.93 10.94 -0.65
N PRO A 79 14.80 11.97 -0.47
CA PRO A 79 14.38 13.32 -0.08
C PRO A 79 13.42 13.98 -1.07
N GLU A 80 13.53 13.65 -2.37
CA GLU A 80 12.70 14.25 -3.43
C GLU A 80 11.23 13.79 -3.34
N LEU A 81 10.98 12.67 -2.69
CA LEU A 81 9.62 12.16 -2.48
C LEU A 81 8.91 12.77 -1.26
N VAL A 82 9.59 13.58 -0.42
CA VAL A 82 8.96 14.21 0.76
C VAL A 82 7.76 15.10 0.39
N PRO A 83 7.83 15.98 -0.63
CA PRO A 83 6.67 16.76 -1.05
C PRO A 83 5.54 15.89 -1.62
N LEU A 84 5.87 14.81 -2.32
CA LEU A 84 4.88 13.87 -2.86
C LEU A 84 4.18 13.11 -1.73
N ALA A 85 4.92 12.64 -0.72
CA ALA A 85 4.33 12.00 0.45
C ALA A 85 3.39 12.93 1.21
N ALA A 86 3.74 14.23 1.31
CA ALA A 86 2.86 15.24 1.88
C ALA A 86 1.61 15.49 1.00
N ALA A 87 1.75 15.52 -0.32
CA ALA A 87 0.64 15.63 -1.25
C ALA A 87 -0.31 14.43 -1.15
N ASP A 88 0.22 13.23 -1.10
CA ASP A 88 -0.54 11.99 -0.92
C ASP A 88 -1.33 11.99 0.38
N ALA A 89 -0.69 12.41 1.48
CA ALA A 89 -1.34 12.54 2.78
C ALA A 89 -2.51 13.53 2.77
N LEU A 90 -2.47 14.50 1.89
CA LEU A 90 -3.52 15.49 1.67
C LEU A 90 -4.57 15.03 0.67
N GLY A 91 -4.37 13.86 0.04
CA GLY A 91 -5.22 13.39 -1.07
C GLY A 91 -5.10 14.28 -2.31
N LEU A 92 -3.95 14.93 -2.49
CA LEU A 92 -3.65 15.79 -3.62
C LEU A 92 -2.93 14.95 -4.69
N HIS A 93 -3.65 14.66 -5.76
CA HIS A 93 -3.10 13.96 -6.92
C HIS A 93 -2.70 15.03 -7.94
N ASP A 94 -1.44 15.45 -7.92
CA ASP A 94 -0.94 16.47 -8.83
C ASP A 94 -0.24 15.79 -10.02
N HIS A 95 -0.72 16.06 -11.23
CA HIS A 95 -0.21 15.56 -12.50
C HIS A 95 0.52 16.64 -13.31
N SER A 96 0.63 17.88 -12.76
CA SER A 96 1.29 19.00 -13.48
C SER A 96 2.82 18.85 -13.48
N ASP A 97 3.51 19.49 -14.42
CA ASP A 97 5.00 19.51 -14.49
C ASP A 97 5.67 20.43 -13.47
N ARG A 98 4.89 21.11 -12.66
CA ARG A 98 5.45 22.01 -11.63
C ARG A 98 6.21 21.19 -10.59
N PRO A 99 7.29 21.75 -10.03
CA PRO A 99 7.95 21.12 -8.91
C PRO A 99 6.93 20.71 -7.83
N PRO A 100 6.97 19.47 -7.31
CA PRO A 100 5.97 18.96 -6.37
C PRO A 100 5.74 19.86 -5.15
N LEU A 101 6.79 20.53 -4.69
CA LEU A 101 6.74 21.45 -3.58
C LEU A 101 5.93 22.73 -3.90
N ASP A 102 6.14 23.30 -5.07
CA ASP A 102 5.44 24.52 -5.52
C ASP A 102 3.96 24.24 -5.75
N ALA A 103 3.65 23.11 -6.35
CA ALA A 103 2.28 22.66 -6.53
C ALA A 103 1.57 22.47 -5.18
N LEU A 104 2.23 21.84 -4.21
CA LEU A 104 1.73 21.64 -2.86
C LEU A 104 1.45 22.99 -2.17
N VAL A 105 2.39 23.92 -2.22
CA VAL A 105 2.25 25.27 -1.65
C VAL A 105 1.08 26.02 -2.26
N GLN A 106 0.94 26.00 -3.57
CA GLN A 106 -0.16 26.66 -4.26
C GLN A 106 -1.53 26.09 -3.82
N ARG A 107 -1.62 24.77 -3.64
CA ARG A 107 -2.82 24.08 -3.20
C ARG A 107 -3.24 24.44 -1.79
N LEU A 108 -2.26 24.70 -0.94
CA LEU A 108 -2.45 24.95 0.47
C LEU A 108 -2.53 26.44 0.81
N ARG A 109 -2.41 27.34 -0.18
CA ARG A 109 -2.32 28.80 0.02
C ARG A 109 -3.43 29.34 0.93
N ASP A 110 -4.67 28.96 0.68
CA ASP A 110 -5.85 29.46 1.37
C ASP A 110 -6.44 28.46 2.37
N ARG A 111 -5.73 27.34 2.62
CA ARG A 111 -6.17 26.28 3.53
C ARG A 111 -5.77 26.54 4.97
N ARG A 112 -6.63 26.12 5.89
CA ARG A 112 -6.38 26.15 7.34
C ARG A 112 -6.34 24.72 7.88
N LEU A 113 -5.17 24.09 7.79
CA LEU A 113 -4.96 22.70 8.18
C LEU A 113 -3.73 22.53 9.07
N LEU A 114 -3.68 21.42 9.79
CA LEU A 114 -2.50 20.96 10.50
C LEU A 114 -1.87 19.79 9.73
N LEU A 115 -0.60 19.94 9.35
CA LEU A 115 0.21 18.88 8.79
C LEU A 115 1.11 18.29 9.89
N VAL A 116 0.89 17.03 10.24
CA VAL A 116 1.76 16.28 11.15
C VAL A 116 2.79 15.53 10.31
N VAL A 117 4.07 15.87 10.48
CA VAL A 117 5.18 15.25 9.73
C VAL A 117 5.99 14.43 10.72
N ASP A 118 5.91 13.11 10.59
CA ASP A 118 6.48 12.19 11.57
C ASP A 118 7.79 11.55 11.10
N ASN A 119 8.75 11.44 12.02
CA ASN A 119 10.05 10.81 11.81
C ASN A 119 10.97 11.56 10.82
N CYS A 120 11.16 12.87 11.03
CA CYS A 120 11.94 13.74 10.13
C CYS A 120 13.45 13.53 10.20
N GLU A 121 13.98 12.84 11.21
CA GLU A 121 15.43 12.83 11.55
C GLU A 121 16.35 12.34 10.43
N HIS A 122 15.90 11.47 9.54
CA HIS A 122 16.71 10.94 8.44
C HIS A 122 16.56 11.73 7.13
N LEU A 123 15.60 12.68 7.07
CA LEU A 123 15.29 13.53 5.91
C LEU A 123 15.24 15.01 6.29
N LEU A 124 16.06 15.43 7.27
CA LEU A 124 16.00 16.77 7.89
C LEU A 124 15.98 17.92 6.87
N ALA A 125 16.87 17.90 5.89
CA ALA A 125 16.97 18.97 4.89
C ALA A 125 15.69 19.06 4.03
N ALA A 126 15.14 17.95 3.61
CA ALA A 126 13.90 17.91 2.81
C ALA A 126 12.67 18.33 3.64
N CYS A 127 12.58 17.88 4.89
CA CYS A 127 11.53 18.30 5.83
C CYS A 127 11.62 19.80 6.16
N ALA A 128 12.83 20.33 6.35
CA ALA A 128 13.05 21.77 6.53
C ALA A 128 12.65 22.55 5.28
N GLY A 129 13.00 22.06 4.08
CA GLY A 129 12.60 22.64 2.79
C GLY A 129 11.08 22.69 2.63
N LEU A 130 10.39 21.58 2.93
CA LEU A 130 8.94 21.48 2.91
C LEU A 130 8.30 22.48 3.89
N ALA A 131 8.74 22.48 5.16
CA ALA A 131 8.21 23.38 6.18
C ALA A 131 8.44 24.86 5.80
N ALA A 132 9.66 25.23 5.37
CA ALA A 132 9.97 26.59 4.94
C ALA A 132 9.14 27.07 3.76
N ALA A 133 8.90 26.21 2.76
CA ALA A 133 8.07 26.55 1.61
C ALA A 133 6.60 26.76 2.03
N LEU A 134 6.04 25.88 2.87
CA LEU A 134 4.69 26.02 3.40
C LEU A 134 4.53 27.30 4.23
N LEU A 135 5.51 27.61 5.10
CA LEU A 135 5.46 28.81 5.92
C LEU A 135 5.50 30.11 5.08
N ARG A 136 6.28 30.16 4.01
CA ARG A 136 6.35 31.30 3.09
C ARG A 136 5.15 31.42 2.17
N GLY A 137 4.65 30.32 1.66
CA GLY A 137 3.64 30.34 0.59
C GLY A 137 2.17 30.24 1.07
N THR A 138 1.93 29.98 2.36
CA THR A 138 0.59 29.84 2.95
C THR A 138 0.44 30.70 4.21
N THR A 139 -0.79 30.99 4.62
CA THR A 139 -1.08 31.74 5.86
C THR A 139 -1.75 30.89 6.94
N GLY A 140 -2.52 29.89 6.54
CA GLY A 140 -3.37 29.08 7.41
C GLY A 140 -2.80 27.68 7.75
N VAL A 141 -1.73 27.24 7.08
CA VAL A 141 -1.11 25.94 7.34
C VAL A 141 -0.19 26.01 8.55
N ARG A 142 -0.32 25.00 9.42
CA ARG A 142 0.59 24.77 10.55
C ARG A 142 1.22 23.40 10.40
N VAL A 143 2.47 23.26 10.86
CA VAL A 143 3.26 22.03 10.81
C VAL A 143 3.58 21.59 12.22
N LEU A 144 3.29 20.33 12.54
CA LEU A 144 3.74 19.64 13.74
C LEU A 144 4.69 18.53 13.33
N ALA A 145 5.98 18.74 13.54
CA ALA A 145 7.02 17.77 13.18
C ALA A 145 7.43 16.93 14.40
N THR A 146 7.81 15.67 14.15
CA THR A 146 8.52 14.86 15.14
C THR A 146 9.91 14.52 14.63
N SER A 147 10.92 14.66 15.47
CA SER A 147 12.30 14.40 15.10
C SER A 147 13.18 14.16 16.34
N ARG A 148 14.35 13.55 16.17
CA ARG A 148 15.40 13.52 17.20
C ARG A 148 16.19 14.84 17.24
N HIS A 149 16.19 15.57 16.13
CA HIS A 149 16.92 16.81 15.94
C HIS A 149 15.98 17.94 15.50
N ARG A 150 16.36 19.18 15.77
CA ARG A 150 15.66 20.34 15.22
C ARG A 150 15.76 20.37 13.69
N LEU A 151 14.77 20.93 13.03
CA LEU A 151 14.79 21.16 11.57
C LEU A 151 15.72 22.32 11.19
N GLY A 152 16.01 23.25 12.12
CA GLY A 152 16.95 24.33 11.93
C GLY A 152 16.39 25.58 11.25
N LEU A 153 15.07 25.76 11.28
CA LEU A 153 14.40 26.95 10.76
C LEU A 153 14.23 28.02 11.83
N THR A 154 14.26 29.30 11.43
CA THR A 154 14.12 30.44 12.35
C THR A 154 12.73 30.48 13.01
N GLU A 155 11.72 30.05 12.28
CA GLU A 155 10.30 30.02 12.71
C GLU A 155 9.97 28.79 13.55
N GLU A 156 10.93 27.90 13.77
CA GLU A 156 10.75 26.64 14.49
C GLU A 156 10.63 26.87 16.00
N HIS A 157 9.55 26.37 16.56
CA HIS A 157 9.36 26.29 18.01
C HIS A 157 9.60 24.85 18.48
N LEU A 158 10.59 24.69 19.35
CA LEU A 158 10.96 23.38 19.87
C LEU A 158 10.14 23.05 21.12
N MET A 159 9.66 21.84 21.17
CA MET A 159 9.07 21.23 22.35
C MET A 159 9.81 19.94 22.69
N GLU A 160 10.61 19.97 23.75
CA GLU A 160 11.31 18.79 24.22
C GLU A 160 10.34 17.80 24.87
N VAL A 161 10.26 16.60 24.31
CA VAL A 161 9.50 15.46 24.90
C VAL A 161 10.46 14.69 25.80
N ARG A 162 10.22 14.78 27.10
CA ARG A 162 11.06 14.15 28.13
C ARG A 162 10.56 12.73 28.43
N PRO A 163 11.42 11.84 28.95
CA PRO A 163 10.97 10.58 29.54
C PRO A 163 9.91 10.78 30.62
N LEU A 164 9.14 9.75 30.91
CA LEU A 164 8.15 9.80 31.98
C LEU A 164 8.82 9.99 33.34
N PRO A 165 8.30 10.83 34.22
CA PRO A 165 8.84 11.02 35.55
C PRO A 165 8.76 9.73 36.35
N VAL A 166 9.87 9.41 37.03
CA VAL A 166 9.99 8.21 37.90
C VAL A 166 10.20 8.71 39.33
N PRO A 167 9.40 8.22 40.31
CA PRO A 167 9.59 8.58 41.70
C PRO A 167 10.89 8.00 42.26
N ASP A 168 11.34 8.54 43.39
CA ASP A 168 12.46 7.97 44.12
C ASP A 168 12.04 6.61 44.72
N PRO A 169 12.76 5.50 44.36
CA PRO A 169 12.45 4.19 44.92
C PRO A 169 12.53 4.09 46.45
N ASP A 170 13.36 4.93 47.07
CA ASP A 170 13.58 4.96 48.50
C ASP A 170 12.76 6.08 49.19
N GLY A 171 11.98 6.84 48.42
CA GLY A 171 11.07 7.88 48.88
C GLY A 171 9.66 7.39 49.24
N ASP A 172 8.74 8.35 49.48
CA ASP A 172 7.33 8.03 49.69
C ASP A 172 6.65 7.57 48.42
N LEU A 173 6.33 6.29 48.34
CA LEU A 173 5.66 5.67 47.21
C LEU A 173 4.15 5.39 47.54
N SER A 174 3.57 6.10 48.52
CA SER A 174 2.14 5.93 48.84
C SER A 174 1.21 6.18 47.66
N ALA A 175 1.59 7.12 46.78
CA ALA A 175 0.90 7.47 45.54
C ALA A 175 1.52 6.83 44.28
N ALA A 176 2.16 5.67 44.38
CA ALA A 176 2.87 5.03 43.29
C ALA A 176 2.04 4.87 41.99
N GLU A 177 0.73 4.61 42.12
CA GLU A 177 -0.20 4.47 40.99
C GLU A 177 -0.41 5.78 40.18
N SER A 178 -0.14 6.94 40.80
CA SER A 178 -0.25 8.25 40.13
C SER A 178 1.00 8.63 39.34
N HIS A 179 2.13 7.93 39.50
CA HIS A 179 3.35 8.19 38.77
C HIS A 179 3.33 7.58 37.37
N PRO A 180 3.47 8.38 36.31
CA PRO A 180 3.28 7.94 34.91
C PRO A 180 4.10 6.72 34.51
N ALA A 181 5.37 6.66 34.87
CA ALA A 181 6.24 5.53 34.54
C ALA A 181 5.76 4.21 35.20
N LEU A 182 5.34 4.29 36.48
CA LEU A 182 4.85 3.14 37.23
C LEU A 182 3.46 2.71 36.74
N ALA A 183 2.61 3.68 36.44
CA ALA A 183 1.29 3.44 35.88
C ALA A 183 1.39 2.74 34.50
N LEU A 184 2.31 3.20 33.63
CA LEU A 184 2.56 2.55 32.34
C LEU A 184 3.05 1.12 32.53
N PHE A 185 4.03 0.90 33.41
CA PHE A 185 4.52 -0.44 33.70
C PHE A 185 3.40 -1.36 34.21
N ALA A 186 2.60 -0.88 35.17
CA ALA A 186 1.51 -1.66 35.76
C ALA A 186 0.44 -2.03 34.72
N ASP A 187 0.08 -1.09 33.84
CA ASP A 187 -0.90 -1.32 32.78
C ASP A 187 -0.40 -2.37 31.78
N ARG A 188 0.86 -2.28 31.32
CA ARG A 188 1.46 -3.24 30.40
C ARG A 188 1.72 -4.61 31.05
N ALA A 189 2.15 -4.62 32.31
CA ALA A 189 2.35 -5.86 33.06
C ALA A 189 1.01 -6.58 33.31
N ALA A 190 -0.07 -5.86 33.61
CA ALA A 190 -1.40 -6.43 33.77
C ALA A 190 -1.95 -7.05 32.47
N ALA A 191 -1.58 -6.51 31.31
CA ALA A 191 -1.99 -7.04 30.01
C ALA A 191 -1.37 -8.43 29.73
N VAL A 192 -0.17 -8.72 30.24
CA VAL A 192 0.54 -9.99 30.02
C VAL A 192 0.52 -10.94 31.23
N LEU A 193 0.29 -10.41 32.40
CA LEU A 193 0.16 -11.14 33.67
C LEU A 193 -1.15 -10.73 34.36
N PRO A 194 -2.26 -11.43 34.06
CA PRO A 194 -3.54 -11.10 34.62
C PRO A 194 -3.50 -11.09 36.17
N GLY A 195 -3.94 -9.99 36.78
CA GLY A 195 -3.90 -9.80 38.24
C GLY A 195 -2.66 -9.06 38.73
N PHE A 196 -1.69 -8.69 37.91
CA PHE A 196 -0.61 -7.81 38.33
C PHE A 196 -1.14 -6.45 38.78
N ARG A 197 -0.73 -6.01 39.97
CA ARG A 197 -1.05 -4.68 40.50
C ARG A 197 0.14 -4.15 41.28
N LEU A 198 0.26 -2.83 41.35
CA LEU A 198 1.19 -2.18 42.25
C LEU A 198 0.73 -2.40 43.67
N THR A 199 1.61 -2.88 44.50
CA THR A 199 1.38 -3.17 45.91
C THR A 199 2.51 -2.54 46.77
N PRO A 200 2.31 -2.35 48.05
CA PRO A 200 3.38 -1.91 48.96
C PRO A 200 4.65 -2.78 48.88
N ALA A 201 4.50 -4.06 48.56
CA ALA A 201 5.62 -5.00 48.49
C ALA A 201 6.46 -4.87 47.19
N ASN A 202 5.84 -4.49 46.05
CA ASN A 202 6.52 -4.48 44.75
C ASN A 202 6.79 -3.06 44.18
N ARG A 203 6.12 -2.02 44.71
CA ARG A 203 6.22 -0.66 44.15
C ARG A 203 7.65 -0.07 44.14
N ALA A 204 8.46 -0.35 45.16
CA ALA A 204 9.85 0.08 45.20
C ALA A 204 10.72 -0.63 44.13
N ALA A 205 10.49 -1.90 43.89
CA ALA A 205 11.17 -2.65 42.84
C ALA A 205 10.76 -2.18 41.44
N VAL A 206 9.45 -1.87 41.22
CA VAL A 206 8.97 -1.27 39.96
C VAL A 206 9.54 0.11 39.77
N ALA A 207 9.65 0.94 40.81
CA ALA A 207 10.28 2.26 40.73
C ALA A 207 11.77 2.15 40.37
N ARG A 208 12.51 1.23 41.01
CA ARG A 208 13.91 0.94 40.63
C ARG A 208 14.03 0.50 39.19
N LEU A 209 13.13 -0.38 38.72
CA LEU A 209 13.11 -0.83 37.32
C LEU A 209 12.87 0.35 36.37
N CYS A 210 11.84 1.14 36.59
CA CYS A 210 11.52 2.31 35.76
C CYS A 210 12.66 3.34 35.76
N ARG A 211 13.35 3.53 36.90
CA ARG A 211 14.54 4.41 36.98
C ARG A 211 15.71 3.87 36.16
N ARG A 212 15.97 2.55 36.20
CA ARG A 212 16.98 1.89 35.35
C ARG A 212 16.67 2.00 33.84
N LEU A 213 15.40 2.13 33.51
CA LEU A 213 14.92 2.34 32.15
C LEU A 213 14.76 3.83 31.81
N ASP A 214 15.33 4.73 32.62
CA ASP A 214 15.30 6.21 32.46
C ASP A 214 13.87 6.76 32.20
N GLY A 215 12.83 6.08 32.62
CA GLY A 215 11.46 6.48 32.35
C GLY A 215 11.08 6.46 30.85
N LEU A 216 11.85 5.80 29.99
CA LEU A 216 11.56 5.70 28.57
C LEU A 216 10.37 4.77 28.31
N PRO A 217 9.24 5.27 27.74
CA PRO A 217 8.05 4.46 27.54
C PRO A 217 8.30 3.14 26.83
N LEU A 218 9.00 3.15 25.69
CA LEU A 218 9.29 1.93 24.93
C LEU A 218 10.12 0.92 25.74
N ALA A 219 11.09 1.37 26.51
CA ALA A 219 11.89 0.50 27.37
C ALA A 219 11.05 -0.10 28.49
N ILE A 220 10.14 0.69 29.09
CA ILE A 220 9.20 0.23 30.13
C ILE A 220 8.24 -0.81 29.55
N GLU A 221 7.67 -0.57 28.36
CA GLU A 221 6.78 -1.51 27.70
C GLU A 221 7.48 -2.84 27.38
N LEU A 222 8.69 -2.79 26.83
CA LEU A 222 9.50 -3.98 26.58
C LEU A 222 9.83 -4.75 27.85
N ALA A 223 10.10 -4.08 28.98
CA ALA A 223 10.35 -4.73 30.26
C ALA A 223 9.08 -5.34 30.86
N ALA A 224 7.95 -4.64 30.79
CA ALA A 224 6.69 -5.12 31.32
C ALA A 224 6.21 -6.42 30.66
N VAL A 225 6.36 -6.54 29.34
CA VAL A 225 6.01 -7.78 28.60
C VAL A 225 6.81 -8.99 29.11
N ARG A 226 8.02 -8.79 29.63
CA ARG A 226 8.88 -9.85 30.17
C ARG A 226 8.42 -10.42 31.52
N MET A 227 7.50 -9.74 32.19
CA MET A 227 6.85 -10.26 33.40
C MET A 227 6.11 -11.60 33.18
N ARG A 228 5.86 -11.94 31.92
CA ARG A 228 5.31 -13.26 31.53
C ARG A 228 6.24 -14.42 31.82
N VAL A 229 7.55 -14.18 31.82
CA VAL A 229 8.59 -15.22 31.94
C VAL A 229 9.47 -15.02 33.18
N LEU A 230 9.71 -13.77 33.59
CA LEU A 230 10.65 -13.41 34.66
C LEU A 230 9.93 -12.66 35.78
N GLY A 231 10.32 -12.98 37.03
CA GLY A 231 9.92 -12.19 38.18
C GLY A 231 10.61 -10.82 38.19
N LEU A 232 10.04 -9.86 38.93
CA LEU A 232 10.52 -8.48 39.00
C LEU A 232 11.98 -8.36 39.45
N ASP A 233 12.39 -9.17 40.47
CA ASP A 233 13.76 -9.19 40.98
C ASP A 233 14.74 -9.76 39.95
N GLN A 234 14.33 -10.76 39.18
CA GLN A 234 15.13 -11.31 38.09
C GLN A 234 15.31 -10.29 36.96
N LEU A 235 14.28 -9.49 36.69
CA LEU A 235 14.35 -8.40 35.72
C LEU A 235 15.39 -7.36 36.14
N LEU A 236 15.37 -6.93 37.39
CA LEU A 236 16.30 -5.96 37.96
C LEU A 236 17.75 -6.50 37.93
N ALA A 237 17.96 -7.72 38.40
CA ALA A 237 19.30 -8.32 38.41
C ALA A 237 19.93 -8.38 37.02
N ARG A 238 19.17 -8.81 36.00
CA ARG A 238 19.66 -8.89 34.62
C ARG A 238 19.93 -7.53 33.99
N LEU A 239 19.16 -6.51 34.31
CA LEU A 239 19.42 -5.14 33.89
C LEU A 239 20.69 -4.60 34.53
N ASP A 240 20.92 -4.85 35.84
CA ASP A 240 22.11 -4.39 36.56
C ASP A 240 23.39 -5.01 36.00
N ASP A 241 23.41 -6.28 35.66
CA ASP A 241 24.54 -6.95 35.05
C ASP A 241 24.91 -6.32 33.70
N ARG A 242 23.92 -5.94 32.89
CA ARG A 242 24.16 -5.28 31.60
C ARG A 242 24.67 -3.86 31.70
N TYR A 243 24.15 -3.10 32.64
CA TYR A 243 24.67 -1.75 32.88
C TYR A 243 26.16 -1.76 33.24
N ARG A 244 26.59 -2.76 33.98
CA ARG A 244 27.99 -2.96 34.31
C ARG A 244 28.86 -3.27 33.08
N LEU A 245 28.34 -4.04 32.13
CA LEU A 245 29.02 -4.38 30.89
C LEU A 245 29.12 -3.19 29.92
N LEU A 246 28.07 -2.37 29.82
CA LEU A 246 28.01 -1.24 28.91
C LEU A 246 28.79 -0.01 29.38
N THR A 247 28.93 0.19 30.68
CA THR A 247 29.73 1.27 31.26
C THR A 247 31.21 1.03 31.13
N ALA A 248 31.67 -0.19 30.87
CA ALA A 248 33.07 -0.53 30.64
C ALA A 248 33.58 -0.20 29.22
N GLY A 249 32.70 0.20 28.28
CA GLY A 249 33.04 0.17 26.85
C GLY A 249 33.17 1.45 26.06
N SER A 250 32.62 2.60 26.44
CA SER A 250 32.84 3.90 25.75
C SER A 250 32.15 5.08 26.43
N PRO A 251 32.87 6.18 26.72
CA PRO A 251 32.30 7.34 27.41
C PRO A 251 31.52 8.33 26.54
N ALA A 252 31.43 8.10 25.23
CA ALA A 252 31.00 9.14 24.27
C ALA A 252 29.49 9.12 23.92
N ALA A 253 28.72 8.13 24.34
CA ALA A 253 27.28 8.07 24.05
C ALA A 253 26.45 8.65 25.21
N LEU A 254 25.43 9.43 24.91
CA LEU A 254 24.50 9.96 25.90
C LEU A 254 23.85 8.82 26.71
N PRO A 255 23.73 8.90 28.03
CA PRO A 255 23.22 7.81 28.90
C PRO A 255 21.88 7.23 28.44
N ARG A 256 20.96 8.07 27.95
CA ARG A 256 19.61 7.68 27.50
C ARG A 256 19.62 6.81 26.23
N HIS A 257 20.59 6.98 25.33
CA HIS A 257 20.76 6.11 24.16
C HIS A 257 21.29 4.74 24.57
N GLN A 258 22.13 4.68 25.57
CA GLN A 258 22.65 3.43 26.14
C GLN A 258 21.53 2.62 26.80
N THR A 259 20.62 3.28 27.53
CA THR A 259 19.49 2.64 28.19
C THR A 259 18.50 1.99 27.21
N LEU A 260 18.11 2.73 26.15
CA LEU A 260 17.22 2.17 25.15
C LEU A 260 17.91 1.02 24.37
N ARG A 261 19.19 1.19 24.04
CA ARG A 261 20.00 0.15 23.41
C ARG A 261 20.06 -1.09 24.27
N ALA A 262 20.34 -0.94 25.57
CA ALA A 262 20.38 -2.05 26.52
C ALA A 262 19.05 -2.81 26.62
N ALA A 263 17.92 -2.07 26.64
CA ALA A 263 16.59 -2.67 26.68
C ALA A 263 16.25 -3.44 25.40
N VAL A 264 16.68 -2.94 24.24
CA VAL A 264 16.46 -3.61 22.95
C VAL A 264 17.42 -4.80 22.79
N ASP A 265 18.71 -4.68 23.15
CA ASP A 265 19.67 -5.77 23.18
C ASP A 265 19.16 -6.93 24.03
N TRP A 266 18.65 -6.60 25.23
CA TRP A 266 18.06 -7.59 26.11
C TRP A 266 16.82 -8.24 25.52
N SER A 267 15.95 -7.46 24.84
CA SER A 267 14.78 -8.02 24.15
C SER A 267 15.19 -8.98 23.03
N HIS A 268 16.28 -8.67 22.32
CA HIS A 268 16.83 -9.52 21.28
C HIS A 268 17.42 -10.83 21.82
N GLU A 269 18.15 -10.80 22.94
CA GLU A 269 18.71 -12.00 23.58
C GLU A 269 17.66 -12.94 24.13
N LEU A 270 16.49 -12.44 24.50
CA LEU A 270 15.37 -13.28 24.94
C LEU A 270 14.58 -13.87 23.76
N CYS A 271 14.91 -13.49 22.55
CA CYS A 271 14.42 -14.14 21.35
C CYS A 271 15.21 -15.42 21.08
N THR A 272 14.55 -16.44 20.54
CA THR A 272 15.23 -17.61 19.99
C THR A 272 16.10 -17.21 18.81
N GLU A 273 17.06 -18.03 18.41
CA GLU A 273 17.90 -17.78 17.23
C GLU A 273 17.05 -17.59 15.97
N GLN A 274 15.95 -18.32 15.86
CA GLN A 274 15.00 -18.17 14.75
C GLN A 274 14.29 -16.82 14.78
N GLU A 275 13.81 -16.37 15.94
CA GLU A 275 13.20 -15.06 16.12
C GLU A 275 14.19 -13.92 15.88
N GLN A 276 15.44 -14.06 16.35
CA GLN A 276 16.52 -13.09 16.10
C GLN A 276 16.82 -12.95 14.60
N SER A 277 16.91 -14.09 13.91
CA SER A 277 17.11 -14.13 12.46
C SER A 277 15.91 -13.50 11.72
N ALA A 278 14.69 -13.87 12.08
CA ALA A 278 13.47 -13.29 11.52
C ALA A 278 13.42 -11.76 11.75
N TRP A 279 13.69 -11.29 12.98
CA TRP A 279 13.75 -9.87 13.29
C TRP A 279 14.74 -9.13 12.39
N ALA A 280 15.97 -9.63 12.26
CA ALA A 280 16.99 -9.03 11.41
C ALA A 280 16.53 -8.96 9.94
N HIS A 281 15.99 -10.06 9.40
CA HIS A 281 15.52 -10.13 8.02
C HIS A 281 14.31 -9.21 7.77
N LEU A 282 13.30 -9.24 8.63
CA LEU A 282 12.11 -8.39 8.50
C LEU A 282 12.40 -6.89 8.64
N SER A 283 13.55 -6.53 9.21
CA SER A 283 13.97 -5.14 9.35
C SER A 283 14.27 -4.44 8.02
N VAL A 284 14.42 -5.16 6.91
CA VAL A 284 14.55 -4.54 5.58
C VAL A 284 13.24 -3.93 5.07
N LEU A 285 12.09 -4.35 5.65
CA LEU A 285 10.75 -3.88 5.29
C LEU A 285 10.44 -2.58 6.05
N PRO A 286 10.29 -1.44 5.34
CA PRO A 286 9.98 -0.17 6.00
C PRO A 286 8.50 0.00 6.34
N GLY A 287 7.61 -0.63 5.58
CA GLY A 287 6.16 -0.62 5.75
C GLY A 287 5.62 -1.81 6.53
N SER A 288 4.31 -1.91 6.61
CA SER A 288 3.65 -3.12 7.06
C SER A 288 3.76 -4.22 6.00
N PHE A 289 3.66 -5.48 6.42
CA PHE A 289 3.78 -6.65 5.55
C PHE A 289 2.86 -7.78 6.01
N ASP A 290 2.50 -8.65 5.09
CA ASP A 290 1.76 -9.88 5.35
C ASP A 290 2.70 -11.06 5.66
N LEU A 291 2.12 -12.20 6.06
CA LEU A 291 2.88 -13.40 6.40
C LEU A 291 3.65 -13.94 5.19
N GLU A 292 3.07 -13.92 3.98
CA GLU A 292 3.72 -14.38 2.75
C GLU A 292 4.99 -13.59 2.43
N THR A 293 4.95 -12.27 2.68
CA THR A 293 6.13 -11.41 2.56
C THR A 293 7.19 -11.80 3.59
N ALA A 294 6.77 -12.03 4.83
CA ALA A 294 7.68 -12.46 5.89
C ALA A 294 8.36 -13.78 5.55
N GLU A 295 7.61 -14.78 5.10
CA GLU A 295 8.12 -16.09 4.69
C GLU A 295 9.16 -15.97 3.56
N THR A 296 8.85 -15.17 2.53
CA THR A 296 9.75 -14.98 1.39
C THR A 296 11.05 -14.27 1.80
N VAL A 297 10.95 -13.22 2.61
CA VAL A 297 12.11 -12.43 3.05
C VAL A 297 12.98 -13.20 4.02
N CYS A 298 12.39 -14.02 4.90
CA CYS A 298 13.09 -14.81 5.91
C CYS A 298 13.65 -16.13 5.38
N ARG A 299 13.19 -16.61 4.21
CA ARG A 299 13.67 -17.89 3.64
C ARG A 299 15.18 -17.84 3.48
N ALA A 300 15.87 -18.81 4.08
CA ALA A 300 17.30 -18.95 3.90
C ALA A 300 17.62 -19.24 2.41
N PRO A 301 18.70 -18.72 1.85
CA PRO A 301 19.13 -19.17 0.54
C PRO A 301 19.34 -20.68 0.62
N ALA A 302 18.68 -21.41 -0.27
CA ALA A 302 18.89 -22.85 -0.35
C ALA A 302 20.39 -23.08 -0.58
N CYS A 303 21.07 -23.60 0.46
CA CYS A 303 22.41 -24.20 0.42
C CYS A 303 23.50 -23.43 -0.35
N ALA A 304 23.97 -22.30 0.19
CA ALA A 304 25.32 -21.81 -0.18
C ALA A 304 26.45 -22.46 0.63
N GLU A 305 26.15 -23.36 1.61
CA GLU A 305 27.17 -23.92 2.50
C GLU A 305 27.80 -25.24 2.00
N ASN A 306 27.33 -25.79 0.86
CA ASN A 306 27.88 -27.05 0.33
C ASN A 306 28.30 -27.00 -1.15
N GLY A 307 28.85 -25.91 -1.63
CA GLY A 307 29.53 -25.89 -2.94
C GLY A 307 28.64 -26.24 -4.16
N CYS A 308 27.32 -26.18 -4.05
CA CYS A 308 26.40 -26.29 -5.17
C CYS A 308 26.25 -24.91 -5.82
N SER A 309 26.75 -24.75 -7.02
CA SER A 309 26.49 -23.61 -7.87
C SER A 309 24.95 -23.44 -8.01
N ASP A 310 24.43 -22.22 -7.86
CA ASP A 310 23.02 -21.93 -8.04
C ASP A 310 22.51 -22.49 -9.37
N PRO A 311 21.34 -23.15 -9.40
CA PRO A 311 20.74 -23.51 -10.68
C PRO A 311 20.38 -22.20 -11.41
N VAL A 312 20.98 -21.99 -12.57
CA VAL A 312 20.64 -20.87 -13.44
C VAL A 312 19.23 -21.12 -13.96
N PRO A 313 18.25 -20.26 -13.67
CA PRO A 313 16.94 -20.40 -14.27
C PRO A 313 17.06 -20.12 -15.76
N ALA A 314 16.89 -21.16 -16.56
CA ALA A 314 16.84 -21.00 -18.02
C ALA A 314 15.38 -20.77 -18.45
N GLU A 315 14.90 -19.52 -18.30
CA GLU A 315 13.75 -19.05 -19.07
C GLU A 315 14.25 -18.58 -20.44
N GLY A 316 14.15 -19.44 -21.44
CA GLY A 316 14.53 -19.09 -22.79
C GLY A 316 13.88 -19.96 -23.84
N VAL A 317 13.28 -19.33 -24.83
CA VAL A 317 12.83 -19.99 -26.07
C VAL A 317 14.03 -20.08 -27.00
N CYS A 318 14.65 -21.25 -27.10
CA CYS A 318 15.71 -21.48 -28.08
C CYS A 318 15.11 -21.68 -29.48
N ARG A 319 15.44 -20.80 -30.40
CA ARG A 319 15.12 -20.93 -31.84
C ARG A 319 16.40 -21.30 -32.59
N GLY A 320 16.52 -22.54 -32.99
CA GLY A 320 17.62 -23.04 -33.80
C GLY A 320 18.10 -24.45 -33.42
N PRO A 321 18.96 -25.07 -34.22
CA PRO A 321 19.54 -26.37 -33.87
C PRO A 321 20.52 -26.21 -32.72
N VAL A 322 20.30 -26.97 -31.64
CA VAL A 322 21.21 -27.00 -30.49
C VAL A 322 22.11 -28.23 -30.61
N SER A 323 23.39 -27.99 -30.78
CA SER A 323 24.40 -29.05 -30.61
C SER A 323 24.95 -29.00 -29.18
N ALA A 324 24.80 -30.04 -28.43
CA ALA A 324 25.39 -30.18 -27.09
C ALA A 324 26.69 -30.93 -27.12
N GLU A 325 27.78 -30.21 -27.32
CA GLU A 325 29.11 -30.69 -27.01
C GLU A 325 29.53 -30.15 -25.63
N GLY A 326 29.43 -30.95 -24.60
CA GLY A 326 29.91 -30.55 -23.27
C GLY A 326 29.58 -31.57 -22.18
N VAL A 327 30.51 -31.77 -21.28
CA VAL A 327 30.33 -32.58 -20.08
C VAL A 327 29.67 -31.74 -18.99
N CYS A 328 28.39 -31.95 -18.73
CA CYS A 328 27.72 -31.32 -17.58
C CYS A 328 28.01 -32.12 -16.31
N ARG A 329 28.58 -31.47 -15.29
CA ARG A 329 28.75 -32.03 -13.95
C ARG A 329 27.74 -31.35 -13.03
N GLY A 330 26.70 -32.08 -12.61
CA GLY A 330 25.69 -31.63 -11.62
C GLY A 330 24.24 -31.84 -12.07
N PRO A 331 23.27 -31.79 -11.15
CA PRO A 331 21.85 -31.85 -11.50
C PRO A 331 21.39 -30.56 -12.19
N VAL A 332 20.70 -30.68 -13.32
CA VAL A 332 20.10 -29.57 -14.04
C VAL A 332 18.61 -29.75 -14.00
N SER A 333 17.89 -28.76 -13.47
CA SER A 333 16.46 -28.63 -13.61
C SER A 333 16.18 -27.60 -14.72
N ALA A 334 15.52 -28.01 -15.77
CA ALA A 334 15.14 -27.12 -16.86
C ALA A 334 13.66 -27.26 -17.21
N GLU A 335 12.92 -26.18 -17.08
CA GLU A 335 11.61 -26.02 -17.72
C GLU A 335 11.81 -25.24 -19.00
N GLY A 336 11.70 -25.89 -20.15
CA GLY A 336 11.83 -25.21 -21.43
C GLY A 336 11.20 -25.98 -22.59
N VAL A 337 10.59 -25.24 -23.52
CA VAL A 337 10.02 -25.81 -24.75
C VAL A 337 11.02 -25.64 -25.89
N CYS A 338 11.61 -26.73 -26.35
CA CYS A 338 12.49 -26.74 -27.50
C CYS A 338 11.70 -26.97 -28.80
N ARG A 339 11.86 -26.08 -29.79
CA ARG A 339 11.29 -26.22 -31.14
C ARG A 339 12.46 -26.40 -32.14
N GLY A 340 12.65 -27.60 -32.63
CA GLY A 340 13.68 -27.96 -33.65
C GLY A 340 14.26 -29.35 -33.47
N PRO A 341 14.97 -29.91 -34.45
CA PRO A 341 15.62 -31.21 -34.30
C PRO A 341 16.80 -31.12 -33.33
N ALA A 342 16.79 -31.99 -32.32
CA ALA A 342 17.91 -32.11 -31.37
C ALA A 342 18.70 -33.37 -31.71
N SER A 343 20.01 -33.24 -31.92
CA SER A 343 20.97 -34.39 -32.00
C SER A 343 21.73 -34.46 -30.68
N VAL A 344 21.78 -35.65 -30.10
CA VAL A 344 22.53 -35.91 -28.86
C VAL A 344 23.71 -36.77 -29.17
N GLU A 345 24.89 -36.16 -29.23
CA GLU A 345 26.16 -36.90 -29.27
C GLU A 345 26.93 -36.60 -27.97
N GLY A 346 27.11 -37.61 -27.13
CA GLY A 346 27.93 -37.48 -25.93
C GLY A 346 27.50 -38.37 -24.75
N GLY A 347 28.47 -38.94 -24.04
CA GLY A 347 28.21 -39.75 -22.85
C GLY A 347 27.86 -38.93 -21.62
N ARG A 348 26.76 -39.23 -20.97
CA ARG A 348 26.31 -38.60 -19.72
C ARG A 348 26.66 -39.44 -18.52
N SER A 349 27.27 -38.82 -17.50
CA SER A 349 27.41 -39.38 -16.16
C SER A 349 26.75 -38.48 -15.14
N GLY A 350 25.58 -38.85 -14.65
CA GLY A 350 24.82 -38.15 -13.62
C GLY A 350 23.29 -38.35 -13.79
N SER A 351 22.53 -38.13 -12.72
CA SER A 351 21.09 -38.21 -12.77
C SER A 351 20.53 -36.91 -13.34
N VAL A 352 19.68 -36.99 -14.35
CA VAL A 352 18.99 -35.84 -14.95
C VAL A 352 17.51 -35.93 -14.60
N SER A 353 16.99 -34.96 -13.89
CA SER A 353 15.55 -34.71 -13.80
C SER A 353 15.21 -33.51 -14.67
N ALA A 354 14.54 -33.75 -15.77
CA ALA A 354 14.11 -32.72 -16.70
C ALA A 354 12.67 -32.93 -17.12
N GLU A 355 11.85 -31.92 -16.90
CA GLU A 355 10.58 -31.77 -17.64
C GLU A 355 10.89 -31.07 -18.95
N VAL A 356 11.10 -31.82 -19.99
CA VAL A 356 11.33 -31.26 -21.34
C VAL A 356 10.28 -31.78 -22.29
N ALA A 357 9.47 -30.89 -22.81
CA ALA A 357 8.52 -31.21 -23.88
C ALA A 357 9.17 -31.02 -25.26
N HIS A 358 9.46 -32.13 -25.94
CA HIS A 358 9.94 -32.09 -27.33
C HIS A 358 8.79 -32.15 -28.34
N ARG A 359 8.80 -31.24 -29.27
CA ARG A 359 7.91 -31.24 -30.44
C ARG A 359 8.77 -31.40 -31.71
N GLY A 360 8.94 -32.61 -32.20
CA GLY A 360 9.67 -32.95 -33.43
C GLY A 360 10.29 -34.34 -33.40
N PRO A 361 10.67 -34.92 -34.54
CA PRO A 361 11.29 -36.23 -34.59
C PRO A 361 12.73 -36.18 -34.04
N VAL A 362 13.05 -37.14 -33.16
CA VAL A 362 14.37 -37.29 -32.57
C VAL A 362 15.03 -38.52 -33.22
N PRO A 363 16.12 -38.40 -33.95
CA PRO A 363 16.91 -39.57 -34.33
C PRO A 363 17.72 -40.07 -33.13
N ALA A 364 17.55 -41.31 -32.79
CA ALA A 364 18.22 -41.93 -31.64
C ALA A 364 19.50 -42.64 -32.11
N GLU A 365 20.62 -41.92 -32.11
CA GLU A 365 21.94 -42.53 -32.11
C GLU A 365 22.66 -42.16 -30.82
N GLY A 366 22.68 -43.06 -29.84
CA GLY A 366 23.47 -42.92 -28.63
C GLY A 366 23.10 -43.90 -27.49
N VAL A 367 24.11 -44.48 -26.87
CA VAL A 367 23.94 -45.40 -25.76
C VAL A 367 23.75 -44.63 -24.45
N CYS A 368 22.58 -44.74 -23.84
CA CYS A 368 22.33 -44.23 -22.48
C CYS A 368 22.79 -45.25 -21.40
N ARG A 369 23.74 -44.86 -20.56
CA ARG A 369 24.12 -45.64 -19.36
C ARG A 369 23.67 -44.92 -18.10
N GLY A 370 22.67 -45.48 -17.42
CA GLY A 370 22.19 -45.03 -16.13
C GLY A 370 20.66 -44.99 -16.03
N PRO A 371 20.09 -45.05 -14.82
CA PRO A 371 18.62 -44.97 -14.65
C PRO A 371 18.13 -43.55 -14.99
N VAL A 372 17.18 -43.49 -15.88
CA VAL A 372 16.45 -42.26 -16.23
C VAL A 372 15.13 -42.32 -15.48
N SER A 373 14.98 -41.48 -14.49
CA SER A 373 13.66 -41.23 -13.89
C SER A 373 13.03 -40.16 -14.75
N ALA A 374 12.00 -40.55 -15.47
CA ALA A 374 11.45 -39.69 -16.46
C ALA A 374 10.10 -39.12 -16.04
N GLU A 375 10.05 -37.83 -15.96
CA GLU A 375 8.82 -37.04 -16.19
C GLU A 375 8.94 -36.33 -17.55
N ASP A 376 9.39 -37.04 -18.58
CA ASP A 376 9.58 -36.46 -19.90
C ASP A 376 8.46 -36.88 -20.84
N GLY A 377 7.62 -35.93 -21.23
CA GLY A 377 6.62 -36.12 -22.28
C GLY A 377 7.24 -35.86 -23.65
N CYS A 378 7.56 -36.88 -24.39
CA CYS A 378 7.92 -36.77 -25.78
C CYS A 378 6.66 -36.86 -26.67
N SER A 379 6.38 -35.83 -27.46
CA SER A 379 5.42 -35.94 -28.57
C SER A 379 6.20 -36.07 -29.90
N GLY A 380 6.35 -37.28 -30.35
CA GLY A 380 7.01 -37.61 -31.62
C GLY A 380 7.07 -39.12 -31.81
N SER A 381 7.09 -39.60 -33.05
CA SER A 381 7.19 -41.02 -33.36
C SER A 381 8.64 -41.53 -33.11
N VAL A 382 8.77 -42.52 -32.25
CA VAL A 382 10.05 -43.23 -32.04
C VAL A 382 10.02 -44.48 -32.89
N SER A 383 10.88 -44.61 -33.89
CA SER A 383 11.10 -45.87 -34.55
C SER A 383 12.07 -46.69 -33.69
N ALA A 384 11.61 -47.85 -33.28
CA ALA A 384 12.35 -48.78 -32.42
C ALA A 384 13.20 -49.71 -33.29
N GLU A 385 14.39 -49.26 -33.65
CA GLU A 385 15.45 -50.15 -34.07
C GLU A 385 16.75 -49.63 -33.47
N ASP A 386 17.04 -50.03 -32.23
CA ASP A 386 18.38 -50.22 -31.70
C ASP A 386 18.34 -50.41 -30.20
N GLY A 387 19.11 -51.33 -29.70
CA GLY A 387 19.01 -51.88 -28.37
C GLY A 387 19.30 -50.90 -27.23
N CYS A 388 18.29 -50.61 -26.46
CA CYS A 388 18.45 -50.03 -25.15
C CYS A 388 18.73 -51.13 -24.10
N SER A 389 19.88 -51.15 -23.51
CA SER A 389 20.19 -51.95 -22.32
C SER A 389 19.97 -51.09 -21.08
N GLY A 390 18.75 -51.06 -20.59
CA GLY A 390 18.36 -50.43 -19.33
C GLY A 390 16.85 -50.56 -19.14
N SER A 391 16.39 -50.81 -17.92
CA SER A 391 15.00 -50.95 -17.60
C SER A 391 14.34 -49.57 -17.59
N VAL A 392 13.42 -49.32 -18.54
CA VAL A 392 12.55 -48.17 -18.52
C VAL A 392 11.25 -48.58 -17.80
N SER A 393 10.98 -47.99 -16.66
CA SER A 393 9.72 -48.29 -16.00
C SER A 393 8.55 -47.57 -16.72
N ALA A 394 7.50 -48.32 -16.94
CA ALA A 394 6.32 -47.95 -17.78
C ALA A 394 5.42 -46.82 -17.20
N GLU A 395 5.76 -46.21 -16.13
CA GLU A 395 4.95 -45.16 -15.50
C GLU A 395 5.04 -43.79 -16.17
N VAL A 396 5.93 -43.58 -17.10
CA VAL A 396 6.29 -42.30 -17.68
C VAL A 396 5.33 -41.78 -18.71
N MET A 397 4.55 -42.64 -19.33
CA MET A 397 3.72 -42.23 -20.46
C MET A 397 2.27 -41.87 -20.14
N CYS A 398 1.80 -42.12 -18.92
CA CYS A 398 0.37 -42.00 -18.61
C CYS A 398 -0.03 -40.73 -17.83
N ARG A 399 0.88 -39.87 -17.43
CA ARG A 399 0.52 -38.70 -16.58
C ARG A 399 0.14 -37.44 -17.30
N ARG A 400 -0.03 -37.41 -18.60
CA ARG A 400 -0.41 -36.20 -19.36
C ARG A 400 -1.76 -36.19 -20.03
N LEU A 401 -2.56 -37.15 -19.75
CA LEU A 401 -3.96 -37.07 -20.20
C LEU A 401 -4.87 -37.03 -18.97
N ALA A 402 -5.30 -35.84 -18.72
CA ALA A 402 -6.42 -35.47 -17.88
C ALA A 402 -7.06 -36.58 -17.03
N SER A 403 -6.93 -36.48 -15.74
CA SER A 403 -7.93 -36.83 -14.72
C SER A 403 -8.64 -38.21 -14.78
N THR A 404 -8.04 -39.28 -15.34
CA THR A 404 -8.48 -40.64 -15.05
C THR A 404 -7.29 -41.61 -15.05
N PRO A 405 -7.14 -42.47 -14.03
CA PRO A 405 -6.03 -43.42 -13.99
C PRO A 405 -6.27 -44.51 -15.06
N ALA A 406 -5.45 -44.48 -16.09
CA ALA A 406 -5.40 -45.60 -17.04
C ALA A 406 -4.45 -46.66 -16.46
N VAL A 407 -5.03 -47.79 -16.13
CA VAL A 407 -4.26 -48.97 -15.69
C VAL A 407 -3.78 -49.69 -16.95
N CYS A 408 -2.47 -49.61 -17.20
CA CYS A 408 -1.81 -50.44 -18.20
C CYS A 408 -1.41 -51.78 -17.59
N GLN A 409 -2.04 -52.86 -18.00
CA GLN A 409 -1.61 -54.21 -17.65
C GLN A 409 -0.90 -54.86 -18.84
N GLY A 410 0.37 -55.17 -18.67
CA GLY A 410 1.15 -56.03 -19.54
C GLY A 410 2.00 -55.30 -20.60
N PRO A 411 2.97 -55.98 -21.21
CA PRO A 411 3.76 -55.37 -22.28
C PRO A 411 2.91 -55.21 -23.53
N ALA A 412 2.56 -53.94 -23.81
CA ALA A 412 1.89 -53.58 -25.05
C ALA A 412 2.90 -53.13 -26.10
N PRO A 413 2.71 -53.47 -27.37
CA PRO A 413 3.50 -52.87 -28.44
C PRO A 413 3.23 -51.39 -28.53
N VAL A 414 4.25 -50.62 -28.82
CA VAL A 414 4.24 -49.16 -28.85
C VAL A 414 3.55 -48.74 -30.18
N GLU A 415 2.25 -48.73 -30.22
CA GLU A 415 1.48 -47.95 -31.17
C GLU A 415 0.43 -47.16 -30.39
N ALA A 416 0.82 -45.99 -29.91
CA ALA A 416 -0.12 -45.02 -29.35
C ALA A 416 -0.32 -43.90 -30.34
N VAL A 417 -1.48 -43.90 -30.97
CA VAL A 417 -1.95 -42.78 -31.79
C VAL A 417 -2.50 -41.72 -30.84
N CYS A 418 -1.79 -40.61 -30.69
CA CYS A 418 -2.33 -39.45 -30.01
C CYS A 418 -3.20 -38.65 -30.99
N GLN A 419 -4.50 -38.65 -30.80
CA GLN A 419 -5.41 -37.68 -31.43
C GLN A 419 -5.35 -36.36 -30.66
N GLY A 420 -5.28 -35.24 -31.38
CA GLY A 420 -5.07 -33.91 -30.84
C GLY A 420 -6.21 -33.50 -29.86
N PRO A 421 -5.91 -32.57 -28.99
CA PRO A 421 -6.77 -32.18 -27.89
C PRO A 421 -7.92 -31.28 -28.38
N ALA A 422 -9.13 -31.53 -27.82
CA ALA A 422 -10.18 -30.54 -27.76
C ALA A 422 -9.79 -29.38 -26.81
N PRO A 423 -10.30 -28.17 -27.04
CA PRO A 423 -10.01 -27.06 -26.18
C PRO A 423 -10.54 -27.31 -24.77
N VAL A 424 -9.64 -27.28 -23.79
CA VAL A 424 -9.99 -27.37 -22.36
C VAL A 424 -10.18 -25.97 -21.84
N GLU A 425 -11.39 -25.59 -21.52
CA GLU A 425 -11.69 -24.43 -20.69
C GLU A 425 -11.13 -24.67 -19.28
N ALA A 426 -10.10 -23.93 -18.93
CA ALA A 426 -9.55 -23.93 -17.57
C ALA A 426 -10.47 -23.12 -16.67
N VAL A 427 -11.35 -23.76 -15.94
CA VAL A 427 -12.07 -23.17 -14.81
C VAL A 427 -11.15 -23.21 -13.59
N TRP A 428 -10.65 -22.05 -13.22
CA TRP A 428 -9.89 -21.88 -11.99
C TRP A 428 -10.84 -21.88 -10.78
N GLN A 429 -10.81 -22.90 -9.94
CA GLN A 429 -11.56 -22.94 -8.68
C GLN A 429 -10.60 -23.13 -7.50
N GLY A 430 -10.33 -22.05 -6.79
CA GLY A 430 -9.77 -22.06 -5.45
C GLY A 430 -8.22 -21.98 -5.36
N PRO A 431 -7.68 -21.62 -4.19
CA PRO A 431 -6.25 -21.57 -3.98
C PRO A 431 -5.64 -22.96 -4.12
N ALA A 432 -4.50 -23.03 -4.80
CA ALA A 432 -3.70 -24.24 -4.89
C ALA A 432 -3.47 -24.84 -3.50
N PRO A 433 -3.50 -26.16 -3.34
CA PRO A 433 -3.17 -26.79 -2.07
C PRO A 433 -1.75 -26.36 -1.69
N ALA A 434 -1.60 -25.89 -0.45
CA ALA A 434 -0.30 -25.54 0.13
C ALA A 434 0.67 -26.71 -0.12
N GLN A 435 1.74 -26.43 -0.84
CA GLN A 435 2.85 -27.38 -0.93
C GLN A 435 3.36 -27.59 0.50
N VAL A 436 3.16 -28.77 1.02
CA VAL A 436 3.79 -29.21 2.25
C VAL A 436 5.30 -29.26 1.97
N GLY A 437 5.98 -28.16 2.30
CA GLY A 437 7.42 -28.05 2.14
C GLY A 437 8.10 -29.12 2.98
N CYS A 438 9.01 -29.86 2.40
CA CYS A 438 9.94 -30.72 3.13
C CYS A 438 10.81 -29.82 4.03
N HIS A 439 10.45 -29.70 5.31
CA HIS A 439 11.27 -29.04 6.31
C HIS A 439 12.48 -29.95 6.62
N GLY A 440 13.64 -29.58 6.09
CA GLY A 440 14.90 -30.15 6.58
C GLY A 440 15.14 -29.65 8.01
N PRO A 441 15.87 -30.40 8.85
CA PRO A 441 16.23 -29.98 10.19
C PRO A 441 17.07 -28.71 10.11
N GLY A 442 16.49 -27.55 10.47
CA GLY A 442 17.14 -26.23 10.45
C GLY A 442 16.39 -25.14 9.64
N SER A 443 15.26 -25.46 9.00
CA SER A 443 14.47 -24.44 8.33
C SER A 443 13.81 -23.52 9.35
N LEU A 444 13.89 -22.19 9.12
CA LEU A 444 13.23 -21.18 9.92
C LEU A 444 11.71 -21.38 9.83
N ASP A 445 11.05 -21.68 10.93
CA ASP A 445 9.58 -21.59 11.00
C ASP A 445 9.21 -20.12 11.16
N VAL A 446 8.87 -19.50 10.04
CA VAL A 446 8.60 -18.06 10.00
C VAL A 446 7.31 -17.72 10.71
N LEU A 447 6.30 -18.58 10.66
CA LEU A 447 5.04 -18.37 11.36
C LEU A 447 5.25 -18.33 12.87
N GLU A 448 5.95 -19.32 13.41
CA GLU A 448 6.30 -19.37 14.84
C GLU A 448 7.21 -18.19 15.25
N ALA A 449 8.18 -17.83 14.41
CA ALA A 449 9.04 -16.69 14.68
C ALA A 449 8.28 -15.36 14.67
N VAL A 450 7.36 -15.14 13.72
CA VAL A 450 6.48 -13.95 13.68
C VAL A 450 5.56 -13.92 14.89
N ALA A 451 4.95 -15.06 15.25
CA ALA A 451 4.11 -15.17 16.44
C ALA A 451 4.90 -14.83 17.71
N GLY A 452 6.10 -15.40 17.87
CA GLY A 452 6.99 -15.12 18.98
C GLY A 452 7.43 -13.65 19.06
N LEU A 453 7.67 -13.00 17.90
CA LEU A 453 8.02 -11.58 17.84
C LEU A 453 6.83 -10.68 18.17
N VAL A 454 5.60 -11.05 17.79
CA VAL A 454 4.37 -10.35 18.20
C VAL A 454 4.16 -10.49 19.71
N ASP A 455 4.28 -11.69 20.23
CA ASP A 455 4.18 -11.97 21.68
C ASP A 455 5.20 -11.18 22.52
N LYS A 456 6.36 -10.88 21.92
CA LYS A 456 7.44 -10.11 22.55
C LYS A 456 7.34 -8.61 22.26
N SER A 457 6.26 -8.15 21.63
CA SER A 457 6.04 -6.75 21.24
C SER A 457 7.15 -6.15 20.37
N VAL A 458 7.85 -6.98 19.62
CA VAL A 458 8.81 -6.57 18.58
C VAL A 458 8.07 -6.25 17.30
N LEU A 459 7.06 -7.05 16.94
CA LEU A 459 6.13 -6.80 15.86
C LEU A 459 4.79 -6.31 16.41
N VAL A 460 4.20 -5.36 15.71
CA VAL A 460 2.82 -4.91 15.96
C VAL A 460 1.94 -5.52 14.88
N ARG A 461 0.89 -6.22 15.29
CA ARG A 461 -0.15 -6.68 14.38
C ARG A 461 -1.13 -5.54 14.11
N GLU A 462 -1.43 -5.32 12.85
CA GLU A 462 -2.42 -4.37 12.36
C GLU A 462 -3.48 -5.17 11.60
N ASP A 463 -4.75 -5.03 11.97
CA ASP A 463 -5.83 -5.64 11.19
C ASP A 463 -6.15 -4.71 10.02
N ASP A 464 -6.23 -5.28 8.81
CA ASP A 464 -6.61 -4.52 7.62
C ASP A 464 -8.10 -4.14 7.73
N PRO A 465 -8.44 -2.86 7.74
CA PRO A 465 -9.83 -2.41 7.84
C PRO A 465 -10.70 -2.85 6.67
N ASP A 466 -10.11 -3.21 5.53
CA ASP A 466 -10.80 -3.68 4.32
C ASP A 466 -10.88 -5.22 4.23
N GLY A 467 -10.46 -5.94 5.28
CA GLY A 467 -10.59 -7.41 5.38
C GLY A 467 -9.49 -8.19 4.66
N GLY A 468 -8.39 -7.56 4.28
CA GLY A 468 -7.25 -8.16 3.55
C GLY A 468 -6.33 -9.06 4.38
N GLY A 469 -6.68 -9.37 5.63
CA GLY A 469 -5.89 -10.22 6.50
C GLY A 469 -5.02 -9.46 7.51
N ALA A 470 -4.27 -10.19 8.33
CA ALA A 470 -3.38 -9.61 9.34
C ALA A 470 -2.11 -9.06 8.68
N ARG A 471 -1.74 -7.84 9.02
CA ARG A 471 -0.47 -7.22 8.64
C ARG A 471 0.39 -7.01 9.88
N TYR A 472 1.69 -6.98 9.69
CA TYR A 472 2.68 -6.85 10.76
C TYR A 472 3.60 -5.67 10.46
N ARG A 473 4.04 -4.97 11.50
CA ARG A 473 4.95 -3.84 11.37
C ARG A 473 5.98 -3.81 12.50
N LEU A 474 7.21 -3.48 12.15
CA LEU A 474 8.27 -3.16 13.12
C LEU A 474 8.20 -1.69 13.51
N LEU A 475 8.33 -1.39 14.81
CA LEU A 475 8.60 -0.02 15.24
C LEU A 475 9.98 0.42 14.74
N ASP A 476 10.12 1.67 14.31
CA ASP A 476 11.35 2.17 13.67
C ASP A 476 12.61 1.93 14.49
N THR A 477 12.55 2.14 15.79
CA THR A 477 13.68 1.88 16.68
C THR A 477 14.12 0.42 16.63
N LEU A 478 13.17 -0.51 16.62
CA LEU A 478 13.43 -1.95 16.56
C LEU A 478 13.88 -2.37 15.16
N ARG A 479 13.35 -1.75 14.12
CA ARG A 479 13.76 -1.94 12.74
C ARG A 479 15.22 -1.51 12.52
N HIS A 480 15.62 -0.35 13.00
CA HIS A 480 17.01 0.11 12.92
C HIS A 480 17.97 -0.86 13.63
N TYR A 481 17.59 -1.33 14.81
CA TYR A 481 18.36 -2.31 15.55
C TYR A 481 18.53 -3.63 14.78
N GLY A 482 17.46 -4.18 14.22
CA GLY A 482 17.53 -5.40 13.42
C GLY A 482 18.37 -5.24 12.14
N LEU A 483 18.32 -4.06 11.50
CA LEU A 483 19.19 -3.73 10.37
C LEU A 483 20.68 -3.69 10.79
N GLU A 484 21.00 -3.15 11.96
CA GLU A 484 22.36 -3.17 12.49
C GLU A 484 22.85 -4.62 12.68
N ARG A 485 22.02 -5.48 13.27
CA ARG A 485 22.33 -6.92 13.42
C ARG A 485 22.50 -7.63 12.09
N LEU A 486 21.67 -7.30 11.10
CA LEU A 486 21.79 -7.86 9.75
C LEU A 486 23.12 -7.48 9.08
N ARG A 487 23.57 -6.23 9.28
CA ARG A 487 24.84 -5.70 8.75
C ARG A 487 26.09 -6.30 9.37
N GLU A 488 25.99 -6.86 10.58
CA GLU A 488 27.09 -7.59 11.21
C GLU A 488 27.55 -8.81 10.39
N ARG A 489 26.64 -9.30 9.51
CA ARG A 489 26.94 -10.43 8.58
C ARG A 489 27.22 -9.85 7.19
N PRO A 490 28.46 -9.93 6.67
CA PRO A 490 28.81 -9.40 5.35
C PRO A 490 27.90 -9.91 4.25
N GLY A 491 27.37 -9.02 3.44
CA GLY A 491 26.48 -9.35 2.31
C GLY A 491 25.03 -9.74 2.67
N ALA A 492 24.72 -10.00 3.94
CA ALA A 492 23.38 -10.46 4.34
C ALA A 492 22.30 -9.43 4.04
N GLU A 493 22.53 -8.14 4.32
CA GLU A 493 21.57 -7.09 4.02
C GLU A 493 21.22 -7.05 2.52
N VAL A 494 22.23 -7.13 1.65
CA VAL A 494 22.03 -7.11 0.19
C VAL A 494 21.22 -8.34 -0.25
N ALA A 495 21.55 -9.51 0.25
CA ALA A 495 20.84 -10.75 -0.08
C ALA A 495 19.36 -10.71 0.36
N VAL A 496 19.08 -10.20 1.57
CA VAL A 496 17.69 -10.08 2.07
C VAL A 496 16.92 -9.05 1.27
N ARG A 497 17.53 -7.90 0.96
CA ARG A 497 16.91 -6.86 0.13
C ARG A 497 16.64 -7.33 -1.30
N ARG A 498 17.53 -8.16 -1.86
CA ARG A 498 17.32 -8.78 -3.18
C ARG A 498 16.10 -9.71 -3.14
N ARG A 499 15.96 -10.57 -2.12
CA ARG A 499 14.75 -11.41 -1.96
C ARG A 499 13.48 -10.60 -1.83
N HIS A 500 13.52 -9.51 -1.06
CA HIS A 500 12.39 -8.57 -0.96
C HIS A 500 12.04 -7.97 -2.32
N ARG A 501 13.03 -7.45 -3.07
CA ARG A 501 12.84 -6.89 -4.41
C ARG A 501 12.26 -7.93 -5.38
N ASP A 502 12.80 -9.16 -5.39
CA ASP A 502 12.36 -10.22 -6.30
C ASP A 502 10.91 -10.66 -5.99
N ARG A 503 10.55 -10.75 -4.71
CA ARG A 503 9.16 -10.96 -4.32
C ARG A 503 8.27 -9.83 -4.81
N THR A 504 8.70 -8.59 -4.62
CA THR A 504 7.96 -7.40 -5.04
C THR A 504 7.74 -7.40 -6.56
N GLN A 505 8.75 -7.78 -7.34
CA GLN A 505 8.65 -7.92 -8.80
C GLN A 505 7.65 -9.01 -9.19
N ARG A 506 7.72 -10.21 -8.57
CA ARG A 506 6.76 -11.29 -8.85
C ARG A 506 5.34 -10.89 -8.51
N TYR A 507 5.16 -10.22 -7.39
CA TYR A 507 3.86 -9.73 -6.95
C TYR A 507 3.31 -8.66 -7.93
N ALA A 508 4.13 -7.69 -8.33
CA ALA A 508 3.74 -6.67 -9.31
C ALA A 508 3.35 -7.31 -10.66
N ALA A 509 4.12 -8.31 -11.14
CA ALA A 509 3.81 -9.04 -12.36
C ALA A 509 2.51 -9.85 -12.26
N ALA A 510 2.23 -10.47 -11.11
CA ALA A 510 0.95 -11.15 -10.87
C ALA A 510 -0.23 -10.17 -10.87
N CYS A 511 -0.07 -9.00 -10.26
CA CYS A 511 -1.08 -7.93 -10.30
C CYS A 511 -1.29 -7.41 -11.74
N GLU A 512 -0.23 -7.23 -12.51
CA GLU A 512 -0.29 -6.83 -13.92
C GLU A 512 -1.06 -7.86 -14.76
N ALA A 513 -0.74 -9.14 -14.61
CA ALA A 513 -1.41 -10.23 -15.32
C ALA A 513 -2.90 -10.34 -14.97
N ALA A 514 -3.27 -10.04 -13.72
CA ALA A 514 -4.65 -10.06 -13.24
C ALA A 514 -5.41 -8.73 -13.48
N TRP A 515 -4.74 -7.68 -13.97
CA TRP A 515 -5.32 -6.34 -14.04
C TRP A 515 -6.52 -6.26 -15.01
N PHE A 516 -6.49 -6.98 -16.14
CA PHE A 516 -7.64 -7.07 -17.05
C PHE A 516 -8.61 -8.17 -16.61
N GLY A 517 -9.14 -8.07 -15.40
CA GLY A 517 -10.00 -9.06 -14.80
C GLY A 517 -10.76 -8.52 -13.57
N PRO A 518 -11.47 -9.39 -12.87
CA PRO A 518 -12.11 -9.01 -11.61
C PRO A 518 -11.07 -8.78 -10.53
N GLY A 519 -11.42 -8.00 -9.49
CA GLY A 519 -10.53 -7.80 -8.33
C GLY A 519 -9.58 -6.61 -8.43
N GLN A 520 -9.76 -5.70 -9.38
CA GLN A 520 -8.95 -4.49 -9.53
C GLN A 520 -8.92 -3.63 -8.26
N ARG A 521 -10.02 -3.55 -7.53
CA ARG A 521 -10.13 -2.82 -6.27
C ARG A 521 -9.20 -3.39 -5.19
N GLU A 522 -9.16 -4.70 -5.07
CA GLU A 522 -8.29 -5.42 -4.13
C GLU A 522 -6.82 -5.25 -4.49
N ILE A 523 -6.48 -5.30 -5.79
CA ILE A 523 -5.13 -5.01 -6.30
C ILE A 523 -4.70 -3.59 -5.90
N VAL A 524 -5.56 -2.60 -6.11
CA VAL A 524 -5.28 -1.20 -5.74
C VAL A 524 -5.08 -1.05 -4.24
N ALA A 525 -5.94 -1.64 -3.42
CA ALA A 525 -5.84 -1.58 -1.96
C ALA A 525 -4.52 -2.19 -1.47
N ARG A 526 -4.12 -3.36 -1.98
CA ARG A 526 -2.88 -4.04 -1.62
C ARG A 526 -1.63 -3.25 -2.04
N LEU A 527 -1.56 -2.76 -3.28
CA LEU A 527 -0.42 -1.97 -3.75
C LEU A 527 -0.24 -0.69 -2.94
N ARG A 528 -1.35 -0.08 -2.49
CA ARG A 528 -1.30 1.08 -1.59
C ARG A 528 -0.79 0.72 -0.20
N ALA A 529 -1.21 -0.41 0.35
CA ALA A 529 -0.73 -0.90 1.63
C ALA A 529 0.78 -1.23 1.58
N ASP A 530 1.28 -1.69 0.43
CA ASP A 530 2.68 -2.07 0.21
C ASP A 530 3.55 -0.93 -0.36
N ARG A 531 3.04 0.31 -0.47
CA ARG A 531 3.75 1.44 -1.10
C ARG A 531 5.17 1.64 -0.58
N ASP A 532 5.38 1.61 0.74
CA ASP A 532 6.70 1.82 1.33
C ASP A 532 7.65 0.67 0.99
N ASN A 533 7.15 -0.55 0.88
CA ASN A 533 7.90 -1.72 0.47
C ASN A 533 8.25 -1.67 -1.03
N LEU A 534 7.33 -1.20 -1.88
CA LEU A 534 7.57 -0.92 -3.31
C LEU A 534 8.70 0.11 -3.50
N ARG A 535 8.62 1.23 -2.77
CA ARG A 535 9.65 2.28 -2.77
C ARG A 535 11.01 1.74 -2.35
N ALA A 536 11.04 0.92 -1.30
CA ALA A 536 12.29 0.32 -0.81
C ALA A 536 12.90 -0.66 -1.83
N ALA A 537 12.08 -1.38 -2.59
CA ALA A 537 12.56 -2.27 -3.65
C ALA A 537 13.15 -1.50 -4.83
N LEU A 538 12.50 -0.42 -5.26
CA LEU A 538 12.98 0.47 -6.32
C LEU A 538 14.27 1.20 -5.91
N ASP A 539 14.28 1.79 -4.70
CA ASP A 539 15.46 2.48 -4.16
C ASP A 539 16.66 1.56 -4.04
N PHE A 540 16.47 0.34 -3.50
CA PHE A 540 17.53 -0.67 -3.43
C PHE A 540 18.10 -1.00 -4.81
N SER A 541 17.25 -1.17 -5.81
CA SER A 541 17.67 -1.52 -7.17
C SER A 541 18.45 -0.38 -7.84
N LEU A 542 18.09 0.87 -7.59
CA LEU A 542 18.77 2.04 -8.16
C LEU A 542 20.07 2.41 -7.44
N THR A 543 20.16 2.09 -6.13
CA THR A 543 21.32 2.47 -5.32
C THR A 543 22.36 1.37 -5.18
N THR A 544 22.04 0.12 -5.56
CA THR A 544 22.93 -1.02 -5.46
C THR A 544 23.59 -1.31 -6.82
N PRO A 545 24.92 -1.33 -6.90
CA PRO A 545 25.62 -1.62 -8.15
C PRO A 545 25.19 -2.96 -8.78
N GLY A 546 24.91 -2.96 -10.08
CA GLY A 546 24.47 -4.14 -10.85
C GLY A 546 22.98 -4.48 -10.76
N GLU A 547 22.17 -3.73 -9.99
CA GLU A 547 20.75 -4.02 -9.80
C GLU A 547 19.81 -3.06 -10.59
N ALA A 548 20.36 -2.09 -11.31
CA ALA A 548 19.60 -1.03 -11.96
C ALA A 548 18.56 -1.53 -12.99
N LEU A 549 18.86 -2.63 -13.69
CA LEU A 549 17.92 -3.26 -14.64
C LEU A 549 16.65 -3.77 -13.93
N ALA A 550 16.77 -4.25 -12.70
CA ALA A 550 15.62 -4.67 -11.92
C ALA A 550 14.72 -3.50 -11.54
N ALA A 551 15.27 -2.30 -11.30
CA ALA A 551 14.47 -1.10 -11.11
C ALA A 551 13.66 -0.75 -12.36
N LEU A 552 14.30 -0.81 -13.54
CA LEU A 552 13.65 -0.56 -14.80
C LEU A 552 12.49 -1.51 -15.07
N ARG A 553 12.71 -2.80 -14.80
CA ARG A 553 11.69 -3.85 -14.90
C ARG A 553 10.52 -3.59 -13.95
N LEU A 554 10.80 -3.36 -12.66
CA LEU A 554 9.76 -3.14 -11.65
C LEU A 554 8.92 -1.89 -11.94
N ALA A 555 9.58 -0.77 -12.25
CA ALA A 555 8.89 0.47 -12.58
C ALA A 555 8.02 0.35 -13.84
N GLY A 556 8.49 -0.37 -14.86
CA GLY A 556 7.73 -0.66 -16.07
C GLY A 556 6.53 -1.61 -15.83
N THR A 557 6.69 -2.64 -15.01
CA THR A 557 5.61 -3.57 -14.65
C THR A 557 4.45 -2.85 -13.93
N LEU A 558 4.74 -1.84 -13.15
CA LEU A 558 3.74 -1.08 -12.39
C LEU A 558 3.01 0.00 -13.22
N TRP A 559 3.03 -0.04 -14.55
CA TRP A 559 2.41 0.94 -15.44
C TRP A 559 0.95 1.23 -15.09
N PHE A 560 0.16 0.20 -14.82
CA PHE A 560 -1.26 0.29 -14.43
C PHE A 560 -1.43 0.98 -13.08
N HIS A 561 -0.54 0.73 -12.12
CA HIS A 561 -0.53 1.38 -10.82
C HIS A 561 -0.25 2.89 -10.95
N TRP A 562 0.75 3.25 -11.74
CA TRP A 562 1.09 4.67 -11.96
C TRP A 562 -0.03 5.42 -12.68
N HIS A 563 -0.60 4.81 -13.72
CA HIS A 563 -1.58 5.46 -14.59
C HIS A 563 -3.00 5.41 -14.02
N ALA A 564 -3.49 4.23 -13.67
CA ALA A 564 -4.88 4.03 -13.26
C ALA A 564 -5.16 4.35 -11.78
N CYS A 565 -4.15 4.25 -10.89
CA CYS A 565 -4.37 4.38 -9.44
C CYS A 565 -3.89 5.73 -8.86
N GLY A 566 -3.64 6.73 -9.71
CA GLY A 566 -3.39 8.11 -9.30
C GLY A 566 -1.99 8.39 -8.75
N ALA A 567 -0.95 7.66 -9.18
CA ALA A 567 0.44 7.87 -8.79
C ALA A 567 1.40 8.25 -9.94
N PRO A 568 0.99 9.03 -10.97
CA PRO A 568 1.80 9.23 -12.19
C PRO A 568 3.10 10.00 -11.94
N ARG A 569 3.14 10.93 -10.98
CA ARG A 569 4.37 11.66 -10.63
C ARG A 569 5.40 10.75 -9.97
N GLU A 570 4.99 9.89 -9.06
CA GLU A 570 5.85 8.91 -8.45
C GLU A 570 6.37 7.92 -9.49
N GLY A 571 5.49 7.46 -10.41
CA GLY A 571 5.87 6.63 -11.54
C GLY A 571 6.92 7.29 -12.44
N ARG A 572 6.74 8.57 -12.79
CA ARG A 572 7.73 9.33 -13.58
C ARG A 572 9.07 9.45 -12.85
N HIS A 573 9.06 9.80 -11.57
CA HIS A 573 10.27 9.89 -10.76
C HIS A 573 11.10 8.60 -10.82
N TRP A 574 10.48 7.45 -10.61
CA TRP A 574 11.16 6.16 -10.65
C TRP A 574 11.59 5.75 -12.04
N LEU A 575 10.73 5.97 -13.07
CA LEU A 575 11.03 5.64 -14.47
C LEU A 575 12.18 6.49 -15.04
N ASP A 576 12.19 7.80 -14.78
CA ASP A 576 13.25 8.68 -15.27
C ASP A 576 14.60 8.27 -14.68
N ARG A 577 14.68 8.06 -13.37
CA ARG A 577 15.90 7.56 -12.70
C ARG A 577 16.34 6.19 -13.24
N ALA A 578 15.38 5.28 -13.46
CA ALA A 578 15.69 3.94 -13.98
C ALA A 578 16.14 3.98 -15.45
N LEU A 579 15.55 4.83 -16.28
CA LEU A 579 15.95 5.03 -17.68
C LEU A 579 17.35 5.64 -17.78
N ASP A 580 17.67 6.61 -16.93
CA ASP A 580 19.00 7.25 -16.86
C ASP A 580 20.08 6.25 -16.41
N ALA A 581 19.74 5.35 -15.49
CA ALA A 581 20.66 4.31 -15.01
C ALA A 581 20.85 3.14 -15.98
N ASN A 582 20.00 2.99 -17.02
CA ASN A 582 20.00 1.88 -17.97
C ASN A 582 19.89 2.38 -19.40
N PRO A 583 20.99 2.91 -20.01
CA PRO A 583 20.97 3.42 -21.38
C PRO A 583 20.92 2.31 -22.45
N GLU A 584 21.22 1.05 -22.08
CA GLU A 584 21.30 -0.07 -23.00
C GLU A 584 19.95 -0.43 -23.62
N PRO A 585 19.91 -0.85 -24.90
CA PRO A 585 18.69 -1.17 -25.62
C PRO A 585 18.13 -2.55 -25.21
N THR A 586 17.33 -2.58 -24.18
CA THR A 586 16.71 -3.79 -23.62
C THR A 586 15.17 -3.76 -23.74
N PRO A 587 14.47 -4.90 -23.65
CA PRO A 587 13.01 -4.95 -23.61
C PRO A 587 12.44 -4.13 -22.45
N GLU A 588 13.08 -4.17 -21.26
CA GLU A 588 12.68 -3.39 -20.11
C GLU A 588 12.77 -1.88 -20.38
N ARG A 589 13.78 -1.45 -21.16
CA ARG A 589 13.90 -0.05 -21.59
C ARG A 589 12.78 0.35 -22.55
N ALA A 590 12.42 -0.50 -23.51
CA ALA A 590 11.31 -0.24 -24.40
C ALA A 590 10.01 -0.05 -23.62
N ARG A 591 9.75 -0.92 -22.66
CA ARG A 591 8.60 -0.81 -21.74
C ARG A 591 8.64 0.48 -20.93
N ALA A 592 9.72 0.76 -20.24
CA ALA A 592 9.85 1.95 -19.40
C ALA A 592 9.68 3.26 -20.20
N LEU A 593 10.11 3.31 -21.46
CA LEU A 593 9.95 4.46 -22.34
C LEU A 593 8.48 4.75 -22.65
N TRP A 594 7.68 3.73 -23.06
CA TRP A 594 6.27 3.97 -23.34
C TRP A 594 5.47 4.22 -22.04
N VAL A 595 5.81 3.56 -20.93
CA VAL A 595 5.18 3.84 -19.65
C VAL A 595 5.44 5.29 -19.21
N SER A 596 6.70 5.75 -19.33
CA SER A 596 7.03 7.14 -19.01
C SER A 596 6.30 8.14 -19.94
N ALA A 597 6.10 7.79 -21.21
CA ALA A 597 5.33 8.58 -22.15
C ALA A 597 3.83 8.62 -21.80
N LEU A 598 3.27 7.51 -21.36
CA LEU A 598 1.86 7.40 -20.92
C LEU A 598 1.56 8.30 -19.71
N LEU A 599 2.57 8.55 -18.87
CA LEU A 599 2.43 9.38 -17.67
C LEU A 599 2.68 10.88 -17.94
N ALA A 600 2.76 11.31 -19.20
CA ALA A 600 2.90 12.72 -19.56
C ALA A 600 1.68 13.52 -19.10
N GLY A 601 1.93 14.64 -18.39
CA GLY A 601 0.87 15.36 -17.68
C GLY A 601 0.65 16.81 -18.13
N SER A 602 1.45 17.34 -19.06
CA SER A 602 1.33 18.72 -19.56
C SER A 602 1.53 18.82 -21.07
N PRO A 603 1.16 19.91 -21.72
CA PRO A 603 1.40 20.12 -23.15
C PRO A 603 2.87 19.99 -23.56
N GLU A 604 3.81 20.45 -22.74
CA GLU A 604 5.25 20.32 -22.98
C GLU A 604 5.71 18.88 -22.82
N ASP A 605 5.17 18.17 -21.83
CA ASP A 605 5.38 16.76 -21.61
C ASP A 605 4.83 15.89 -22.75
N LEU A 606 3.70 16.28 -23.36
CA LEU A 606 3.15 15.57 -24.51
C LEU A 606 4.15 15.48 -25.67
N THR A 607 4.90 16.57 -25.94
CA THR A 607 5.95 16.55 -26.98
C THR A 607 7.09 15.60 -26.61
N ARG A 608 7.53 15.60 -25.35
CA ARG A 608 8.54 14.67 -24.84
C ARG A 608 8.00 13.24 -24.84
N GLY A 609 6.76 13.06 -24.43
CA GLY A 609 6.04 11.79 -24.41
C GLY A 609 5.96 11.15 -25.79
N LEU A 610 5.55 11.92 -26.81
CA LEU A 610 5.50 11.43 -28.19
C LEU A 610 6.87 10.96 -28.71
N ARG A 611 7.94 11.70 -28.38
CA ARG A 611 9.30 11.29 -28.74
C ARG A 611 9.68 9.97 -28.05
N ARG A 612 9.41 9.84 -26.74
CA ARG A 612 9.68 8.61 -25.97
C ARG A 612 8.85 7.42 -26.47
N ALA A 613 7.57 7.61 -26.77
CA ALA A 613 6.72 6.56 -27.33
C ALA A 613 7.22 6.07 -28.70
N ARG A 614 7.67 6.99 -29.57
CA ARG A 614 8.28 6.63 -30.88
C ARG A 614 9.63 5.92 -30.69
N GLU A 615 10.44 6.34 -29.72
CA GLU A 615 11.69 5.66 -29.36
C GLU A 615 11.41 4.25 -28.86
N ALA A 616 10.40 4.08 -27.96
CA ALA A 616 9.96 2.79 -27.45
C ALA A 616 9.54 1.85 -28.58
N ARG A 617 8.69 2.33 -29.48
CA ARG A 617 8.23 1.56 -30.63
C ARG A 617 9.39 1.11 -31.52
N ALA A 618 10.27 2.04 -31.90
CA ALA A 618 11.43 1.71 -32.73
C ALA A 618 12.39 0.72 -32.04
N LEU A 619 12.52 0.81 -30.70
CA LEU A 619 13.32 -0.12 -29.93
C LEU A 619 12.67 -1.51 -29.90
N ALA A 620 11.36 -1.59 -29.63
CA ALA A 620 10.62 -2.85 -29.63
C ALA A 620 10.65 -3.55 -30.99
N GLU A 621 10.51 -2.80 -32.10
CA GLU A 621 10.63 -3.33 -33.46
C GLU A 621 12.03 -3.92 -33.71
N ARG A 622 13.11 -3.23 -33.29
CA ARG A 622 14.49 -3.75 -33.43
C ARG A 622 14.72 -5.02 -32.60
N LEU A 623 14.08 -5.11 -31.44
CA LEU A 623 14.17 -6.27 -30.55
C LEU A 623 13.26 -7.42 -30.99
N GLY A 624 12.36 -7.19 -31.95
CA GLY A 624 11.39 -8.17 -32.43
C GLY A 624 10.27 -8.45 -31.41
N ASP A 625 9.91 -7.45 -30.61
CA ASP A 625 8.84 -7.52 -29.62
C ASP A 625 7.59 -6.79 -30.10
N PRO A 626 6.62 -7.52 -30.72
CA PRO A 626 5.42 -6.91 -31.25
C PRO A 626 4.45 -6.43 -30.16
N ALA A 627 4.51 -6.99 -28.95
CA ALA A 627 3.66 -6.58 -27.85
C ALA A 627 4.08 -5.21 -27.33
N GLU A 628 5.36 -5.01 -27.04
CA GLU A 628 5.86 -3.70 -26.62
C GLU A 628 5.74 -2.63 -27.73
N ALA A 629 5.84 -3.02 -29.00
CA ALA A 629 5.55 -2.11 -30.11
C ALA A 629 4.08 -1.68 -30.12
N ALA A 630 3.14 -2.60 -29.88
CA ALA A 630 1.71 -2.31 -29.81
C ALA A 630 1.35 -1.43 -28.60
N HIS A 631 2.01 -1.64 -27.44
CA HIS A 631 1.85 -0.78 -26.27
C HIS A 631 2.31 0.67 -26.58
N ALA A 632 3.46 0.81 -27.25
CA ALA A 632 3.93 2.11 -27.69
C ALA A 632 3.01 2.78 -28.72
N ASP A 633 2.41 1.99 -29.64
CA ASP A 633 1.39 2.45 -30.58
C ASP A 633 0.20 3.09 -29.86
N TYR A 634 -0.36 2.42 -28.83
CA TYR A 634 -1.43 2.98 -28.03
C TYR A 634 -1.05 4.37 -27.47
N VAL A 635 0.13 4.49 -26.89
CA VAL A 635 0.59 5.76 -26.30
C VAL A 635 0.80 6.85 -27.36
N ILE A 636 1.27 6.52 -28.55
CA ILE A 636 1.39 7.47 -29.66
C ILE A 636 0.02 8.07 -30.01
N GLY A 637 -1.01 7.23 -30.10
CA GLY A 637 -2.37 7.67 -30.38
C GLY A 637 -2.95 8.54 -29.26
N VAL A 638 -2.74 8.18 -28.00
CA VAL A 638 -3.18 8.96 -26.82
C VAL A 638 -2.57 10.37 -26.83
N VAL A 639 -1.27 10.45 -27.08
CA VAL A 639 -0.59 11.76 -27.12
C VAL A 639 -1.09 12.61 -28.28
N GLN A 640 -1.35 12.02 -29.45
CA GLN A 640 -1.95 12.74 -30.58
C GLN A 640 -3.36 13.26 -30.24
N LEU A 641 -4.18 12.44 -29.58
CA LEU A 641 -5.53 12.82 -29.16
C LEU A 641 -5.52 13.99 -28.18
N PHE A 642 -4.63 13.95 -27.19
CA PHE A 642 -4.49 15.03 -26.20
C PHE A 642 -3.81 16.28 -26.78
N ALA A 643 -2.98 16.13 -27.81
CA ALA A 643 -2.43 17.26 -28.56
C ALA A 643 -3.43 17.89 -29.56
N ASP A 644 -4.71 17.50 -29.50
CA ASP A 644 -5.79 17.99 -30.38
C ASP A 644 -5.63 17.62 -31.87
N ASP A 645 -4.73 16.69 -32.19
CA ASP A 645 -4.60 16.13 -33.55
C ASP A 645 -5.58 14.96 -33.75
N LEU A 646 -6.86 15.30 -33.71
CA LEU A 646 -7.95 14.35 -33.80
C LEU A 646 -7.92 13.53 -35.09
N THR A 647 -7.44 14.10 -36.18
CA THR A 647 -7.38 13.41 -37.50
C THR A 647 -6.31 12.32 -37.47
N ALA A 648 -5.11 12.63 -36.99
CA ALA A 648 -4.03 11.68 -36.90
C ALA A 648 -4.37 10.57 -35.87
N ALA A 649 -4.91 10.95 -34.70
CA ALA A 649 -5.33 10.00 -33.66
C ALA A 649 -6.40 9.01 -34.18
N HIS A 650 -7.41 9.53 -34.89
CA HIS A 650 -8.46 8.69 -35.49
C HIS A 650 -7.88 7.66 -36.48
N ALA A 651 -7.04 8.11 -37.44
CA ALA A 651 -6.43 7.23 -38.45
C ALA A 651 -5.50 6.19 -37.79
N HIS A 652 -4.80 6.60 -36.73
CA HIS A 652 -3.93 5.72 -35.95
C HIS A 652 -4.73 4.62 -35.27
N TYR A 653 -5.79 4.96 -34.55
CA TYR A 653 -6.62 4.00 -33.84
C TYR A 653 -7.48 3.12 -34.75
N GLU A 654 -7.92 3.62 -35.92
CA GLU A 654 -8.55 2.76 -36.94
C GLU A 654 -7.60 1.62 -37.34
N THR A 655 -6.31 1.92 -37.48
CA THR A 655 -5.29 0.93 -37.85
C THR A 655 -5.02 -0.06 -36.71
N THR A 656 -4.85 0.41 -35.48
CA THR A 656 -4.53 -0.46 -34.33
C THR A 656 -5.70 -1.36 -33.96
N VAL A 657 -6.93 -0.84 -33.95
CA VAL A 657 -8.14 -1.62 -33.68
C VAL A 657 -8.43 -2.63 -34.79
N ALA A 658 -8.25 -2.26 -36.07
CA ALA A 658 -8.43 -3.17 -37.19
C ALA A 658 -7.41 -4.32 -37.19
N ARG A 659 -6.18 -4.08 -36.71
CA ARG A 659 -5.16 -5.11 -36.54
C ARG A 659 -5.56 -6.15 -35.47
N GLY A 660 -6.34 -5.73 -34.46
CA GLY A 660 -6.64 -6.53 -33.29
C GLY A 660 -5.46 -6.67 -32.33
N PRO A 661 -5.65 -7.38 -31.19
CA PRO A 661 -4.62 -7.56 -30.18
C PRO A 661 -3.51 -8.48 -30.71
N VAL A 662 -2.25 -8.13 -30.43
CA VAL A 662 -1.11 -9.00 -30.74
C VAL A 662 -0.78 -9.91 -29.56
N PRO A 663 -0.18 -11.08 -29.78
CA PRO A 663 0.22 -11.97 -28.69
C PRO A 663 1.14 -11.26 -27.69
N GLY A 664 0.82 -11.32 -26.40
CA GLY A 664 1.56 -10.65 -25.33
C GLY A 664 1.14 -9.20 -25.07
N GLN A 665 0.29 -8.60 -25.87
CA GLN A 665 -0.25 -7.27 -25.62
C GLN A 665 -1.22 -7.29 -24.41
N HIS A 666 -1.11 -6.28 -23.55
CA HIS A 666 -2.05 -6.09 -22.46
C HIS A 666 -3.46 -5.79 -23.01
N LEU A 667 -4.43 -6.62 -22.64
CA LEU A 667 -5.83 -6.44 -23.08
C LEU A 667 -6.42 -5.11 -22.64
N SER A 668 -5.94 -4.56 -21.50
CA SER A 668 -6.35 -3.22 -21.05
C SER A 668 -6.00 -2.15 -22.10
N LEU A 669 -4.78 -2.19 -22.64
CA LEU A 669 -4.36 -1.22 -23.64
C LEU A 669 -5.08 -1.41 -24.97
N HIS A 670 -5.33 -2.67 -25.37
CA HIS A 670 -6.16 -2.95 -26.56
C HIS A 670 -7.62 -2.48 -26.35
N GLY A 671 -8.19 -2.69 -25.17
CA GLY A 671 -9.52 -2.16 -24.83
C GLY A 671 -9.55 -0.63 -24.87
N LEU A 672 -8.48 0.02 -24.41
CA LEU A 672 -8.33 1.47 -24.49
C LEU A 672 -8.13 1.96 -25.96
N ASP A 673 -7.46 1.21 -26.85
CA ASP A 673 -7.42 1.54 -28.30
C ASP A 673 -8.86 1.71 -28.84
N MET A 674 -9.76 0.78 -28.47
CA MET A 674 -11.18 0.87 -28.86
C MET A 674 -11.87 2.08 -28.24
N VAL A 675 -11.61 2.37 -26.96
CA VAL A 675 -12.18 3.52 -26.24
C VAL A 675 -11.78 4.83 -26.94
N GLU A 676 -10.50 4.98 -27.28
CA GLU A 676 -10.00 6.21 -27.88
C GLU A 676 -10.45 6.35 -29.34
N LEU A 677 -10.58 5.24 -30.10
CA LEU A 677 -11.23 5.26 -31.41
C LEU A 677 -12.69 5.73 -31.32
N ALA A 678 -13.43 5.20 -30.34
CA ALA A 678 -14.80 5.62 -30.12
C ALA A 678 -14.90 7.10 -29.69
N CYS A 679 -13.93 7.56 -28.86
CA CYS A 679 -13.82 8.96 -28.46
C CYS A 679 -13.59 9.85 -29.68
N ALA A 680 -12.66 9.51 -30.55
CA ALA A 680 -12.38 10.22 -31.80
C ALA A 680 -13.62 10.29 -32.71
N HIS A 681 -14.35 9.16 -32.86
CA HIS A 681 -15.60 9.16 -33.62
C HIS A 681 -16.65 10.09 -33.01
N ALA A 682 -16.80 10.11 -31.67
CA ALA A 682 -17.76 10.99 -31.00
C ALA A 682 -17.40 12.47 -31.22
N PHE A 683 -16.15 12.86 -31.12
CA PHE A 683 -15.69 14.23 -31.36
C PHE A 683 -15.81 14.64 -32.84
N LEU A 684 -15.67 13.68 -33.78
CA LEU A 684 -15.93 13.90 -35.21
C LEU A 684 -17.42 13.92 -35.58
N GLY A 685 -18.32 13.89 -34.59
CA GLY A 685 -19.77 13.91 -34.84
C GLY A 685 -20.32 12.62 -35.46
N ARG A 686 -19.66 11.47 -35.21
CA ARG A 686 -20.05 10.13 -35.71
C ARG A 686 -20.52 9.21 -34.57
N PRO A 687 -21.60 9.57 -33.83
CA PRO A 687 -21.98 8.87 -32.60
C PRO A 687 -22.41 7.42 -32.83
N ASP A 688 -22.90 7.05 -34.02
CA ASP A 688 -23.28 5.65 -34.33
C ASP A 688 -22.06 4.75 -34.40
N ARG A 689 -20.98 5.24 -35.02
CA ARG A 689 -19.70 4.49 -35.06
C ARG A 689 -19.07 4.41 -33.68
N ALA A 690 -19.10 5.49 -32.90
CA ALA A 690 -18.64 5.48 -31.52
C ALA A 690 -19.39 4.42 -30.70
N THR A 691 -20.71 4.34 -30.79
CA THR A 691 -21.53 3.34 -30.10
C THR A 691 -21.16 1.91 -30.51
N ALA A 692 -21.00 1.65 -31.80
CA ALA A 692 -20.65 0.30 -32.30
C ALA A 692 -19.28 -0.18 -31.76
N VAL A 693 -18.28 0.70 -31.72
CA VAL A 693 -16.96 0.36 -31.15
C VAL A 693 -17.05 0.17 -29.62
N CYS A 694 -17.82 1.02 -28.93
CA CYS A 694 -18.06 0.85 -27.48
C CYS A 694 -18.75 -0.47 -27.14
N GLU A 695 -19.70 -0.93 -27.96
CA GLU A 695 -20.36 -2.22 -27.74
C GLU A 695 -19.40 -3.40 -27.89
N GLN A 696 -18.42 -3.30 -28.80
CA GLN A 696 -17.37 -4.32 -28.93
C GLN A 696 -16.45 -4.32 -27.70
N ALA A 697 -15.98 -3.15 -27.26
CA ALA A 697 -15.16 -3.00 -26.08
C ALA A 697 -15.90 -3.47 -24.80
N LEU A 698 -17.20 -3.19 -24.71
CA LEU A 698 -18.03 -3.63 -23.57
C LEU A 698 -18.11 -5.14 -23.48
N ARG A 699 -18.33 -5.84 -24.60
CA ARG A 699 -18.30 -7.31 -24.65
C ARG A 699 -16.94 -7.88 -24.20
N LEU A 700 -15.84 -7.25 -24.59
CA LEU A 700 -14.50 -7.64 -24.16
C LEU A 700 -14.34 -7.50 -22.64
N CYS A 701 -14.73 -6.36 -22.06
CA CYS A 701 -14.67 -6.13 -20.61
C CYS A 701 -15.58 -7.10 -19.84
N GLU A 702 -16.81 -7.35 -20.33
CA GLU A 702 -17.77 -8.25 -19.69
C GLU A 702 -17.29 -9.70 -19.69
N ALA A 703 -16.67 -10.16 -20.78
CA ALA A 703 -16.11 -11.50 -20.87
C ALA A 703 -14.99 -11.77 -19.83
N HIS A 704 -14.32 -10.73 -19.35
CA HIS A 704 -13.21 -10.83 -18.39
C HIS A 704 -13.58 -10.32 -16.99
N GLY A 705 -14.75 -9.72 -16.78
CA GLY A 705 -15.15 -9.10 -15.52
C GLY A 705 -14.34 -7.83 -15.19
N GLU A 706 -13.92 -7.11 -16.22
CA GLU A 706 -13.03 -5.96 -16.14
C GLU A 706 -13.83 -4.68 -15.91
N ASP A 707 -13.42 -3.83 -14.96
CA ASP A 707 -14.17 -2.64 -14.56
C ASP A 707 -13.49 -1.31 -14.93
N TRP A 708 -12.16 -1.23 -15.02
CA TRP A 708 -11.46 0.03 -15.29
C TRP A 708 -11.64 0.51 -16.73
N VAL A 709 -11.31 -0.30 -17.74
CA VAL A 709 -11.55 0.01 -19.15
C VAL A 709 -13.05 0.18 -19.40
N ARG A 710 -13.88 -0.69 -18.81
CA ARG A 710 -15.34 -0.60 -18.87
C ARG A 710 -15.85 0.77 -18.43
N SER A 711 -15.23 1.38 -17.42
CA SER A 711 -15.60 2.71 -16.97
C SER A 711 -15.39 3.79 -18.05
N TYR A 712 -14.32 3.65 -18.85
CA TYR A 712 -14.05 4.53 -19.99
C TYR A 712 -15.04 4.28 -21.14
N VAL A 713 -15.33 3.00 -21.44
CA VAL A 713 -16.37 2.63 -22.44
C VAL A 713 -17.70 3.28 -22.09
N LEU A 714 -18.14 3.17 -20.84
CA LEU A 714 -19.41 3.78 -20.37
C LEU A 714 -19.38 5.30 -20.49
N ARG A 715 -18.24 5.95 -20.23
CA ARG A 715 -18.08 7.41 -20.42
C ARG A 715 -18.23 7.79 -21.89
N ILE A 716 -17.64 7.02 -22.82
CA ILE A 716 -17.76 7.31 -24.25
C ILE A 716 -19.16 7.02 -24.79
N LEU A 717 -19.82 5.98 -24.32
CA LEU A 717 -21.25 5.76 -24.60
C LEU A 717 -22.09 6.95 -24.14
N ALA A 718 -21.85 7.47 -22.94
CA ALA A 718 -22.51 8.66 -22.45
C ALA A 718 -22.23 9.89 -23.33
N LEU A 719 -20.99 10.04 -23.80
CA LEU A 719 -20.60 11.11 -24.73
C LEU A 719 -21.34 10.95 -26.08
N ALA A 720 -21.40 9.76 -26.64
CA ALA A 720 -22.10 9.48 -27.89
C ALA A 720 -23.62 9.79 -27.79
N HIS A 721 -24.24 9.43 -26.66
CA HIS A 721 -25.63 9.81 -26.38
C HIS A 721 -25.78 11.34 -26.22
N ALA A 722 -24.83 12.00 -25.53
CA ALA A 722 -24.86 13.46 -25.36
C ALA A 722 -24.69 14.21 -26.70
N VAL A 723 -23.90 13.67 -27.64
CA VAL A 723 -23.80 14.22 -29.01
C VAL A 723 -25.13 14.16 -29.76
N ARG A 724 -25.95 13.14 -29.48
CA ARG A 724 -27.32 13.01 -30.03
C ARG A 724 -28.37 13.79 -29.23
N ALA A 725 -27.98 14.48 -28.16
CA ALA A 725 -28.89 15.09 -27.19
C ALA A 725 -29.85 14.07 -26.51
N ASP A 726 -29.48 12.80 -26.44
CA ASP A 726 -30.21 11.76 -25.72
C ASP A 726 -29.75 11.72 -24.24
N TRP A 727 -30.14 12.75 -23.51
CA TRP A 727 -29.75 12.96 -22.11
C TRP A 727 -30.20 11.84 -21.17
N PRO A 728 -31.44 11.27 -21.35
CA PRO A 728 -31.92 10.16 -20.51
C PRO A 728 -31.06 8.90 -20.58
N ARG A 729 -30.37 8.65 -21.70
CA ARG A 729 -29.45 7.52 -21.84
C ARG A 729 -28.03 7.92 -21.47
N ALA A 730 -27.64 9.17 -21.66
CA ALA A 730 -26.31 9.64 -21.34
C ALA A 730 -26.01 9.62 -19.82
N GLU A 731 -26.94 10.11 -19.00
CA GLU A 731 -26.74 10.27 -17.56
C GLU A 731 -26.46 8.96 -16.82
N PRO A 732 -27.25 7.88 -16.97
CA PRO A 732 -26.98 6.60 -16.30
C PRO A 732 -25.61 6.00 -16.65
N CYS A 733 -25.21 6.12 -17.93
CA CYS A 733 -23.89 5.64 -18.37
C CYS A 733 -22.75 6.43 -17.70
N ALA A 734 -22.84 7.77 -17.65
CA ALA A 734 -21.84 8.62 -17.03
C ALA A 734 -21.75 8.36 -15.50
N ARG A 735 -22.86 8.18 -14.83
CA ARG A 735 -22.91 7.84 -13.39
C ARG A 735 -22.27 6.47 -13.10
N GLN A 736 -22.57 5.46 -13.91
CA GLN A 736 -21.95 4.14 -13.78
C GLN A 736 -20.45 4.21 -14.01
N ALA A 737 -20.00 5.01 -14.99
CA ALA A 737 -18.57 5.26 -15.23
C ALA A 737 -17.92 5.88 -13.98
N LEU A 738 -18.55 6.92 -13.41
CA LEU A 738 -18.00 7.64 -12.27
C LEU A 738 -17.82 6.76 -11.03
N ARG A 739 -18.78 5.88 -10.74
CA ARG A 739 -18.66 4.93 -9.61
C ARG A 739 -17.44 4.03 -9.73
N ARG A 740 -17.25 3.39 -10.91
CA ARG A 740 -16.11 2.49 -11.15
C ARG A 740 -14.77 3.22 -11.08
N LYS A 741 -14.72 4.45 -11.58
CA LYS A 741 -13.49 5.28 -11.52
C LYS A 741 -13.09 5.64 -10.09
N LEU A 742 -14.06 5.85 -9.21
CA LEU A 742 -13.80 6.08 -7.79
C LEU A 742 -13.20 4.84 -7.11
N ASP A 743 -13.65 3.64 -7.46
CA ASP A 743 -13.18 2.37 -6.88
C ASP A 743 -11.68 2.14 -7.09
N VAL A 744 -11.15 2.56 -8.25
CA VAL A 744 -9.71 2.43 -8.57
C VAL A 744 -8.93 3.74 -8.39
N HIS A 745 -9.59 4.83 -7.99
CA HIS A 745 -9.03 6.18 -7.84
C HIS A 745 -8.48 6.79 -9.15
N ASP A 746 -9.15 6.53 -10.26
CA ASP A 746 -8.83 7.12 -11.56
C ASP A 746 -9.23 8.60 -11.60
N VAL A 747 -8.35 9.46 -11.12
CA VAL A 747 -8.64 10.91 -10.97
C VAL A 747 -8.84 11.60 -12.32
N ILE A 748 -8.07 11.22 -13.35
CA ILE A 748 -8.22 11.74 -14.71
C ILE A 748 -9.61 11.39 -15.24
N GLY A 749 -9.97 10.13 -15.16
CA GLY A 749 -11.28 9.65 -15.58
C GLY A 749 -12.42 10.27 -14.81
N ILE A 750 -12.26 10.55 -13.52
CA ILE A 750 -13.24 11.28 -12.70
C ILE A 750 -13.42 12.70 -13.26
N GLY A 751 -12.34 13.45 -13.49
CA GLY A 751 -12.39 14.80 -14.05
C GLY A 751 -13.13 14.85 -15.39
N LEU A 752 -12.75 13.97 -16.32
CA LEU A 752 -13.39 13.83 -17.64
C LEU A 752 -14.90 13.49 -17.53
N THR A 753 -15.27 12.69 -16.54
CA THR A 753 -16.66 12.26 -16.35
C THR A 753 -17.50 13.36 -15.68
N LEU A 754 -16.92 14.13 -14.78
CA LEU A 754 -17.58 15.31 -14.17
C LEU A 754 -17.87 16.40 -15.22
N ASP A 755 -16.94 16.69 -16.13
CA ASP A 755 -17.17 17.61 -17.26
C ASP A 755 -18.32 17.12 -18.14
N LEU A 756 -18.39 15.81 -18.42
CA LEU A 756 -19.50 15.22 -19.19
C LEU A 756 -20.83 15.30 -18.44
N LEU A 757 -20.86 15.04 -17.13
CA LEU A 757 -22.05 15.18 -16.30
C LEU A 757 -22.52 16.63 -16.21
N ALA A 758 -21.61 17.61 -16.18
CA ALA A 758 -21.95 19.03 -16.28
C ALA A 758 -22.65 19.35 -17.61
N ARG A 759 -22.13 18.82 -18.74
CA ARG A 759 -22.77 18.95 -20.06
C ARG A 759 -24.14 18.29 -20.11
N ILE A 760 -24.30 17.11 -19.51
CA ILE A 760 -25.60 16.42 -19.44
C ILE A 760 -26.60 17.24 -18.61
N ALA A 761 -26.17 17.75 -17.45
CA ALA A 761 -27.00 18.61 -16.59
C ALA A 761 -27.46 19.90 -17.31
N ASP A 762 -26.56 20.49 -18.11
CA ASP A 762 -26.88 21.66 -18.95
C ASP A 762 -27.94 21.31 -20.01
N GLY A 763 -27.77 20.21 -20.70
CA GLY A 763 -28.73 19.71 -21.68
C GLY A 763 -30.10 19.34 -21.08
N LEU A 764 -30.15 19.00 -19.80
CA LEU A 764 -31.39 18.76 -19.04
C LEU A 764 -31.99 20.07 -18.45
N GLY A 765 -31.34 21.20 -18.66
CA GLY A 765 -31.77 22.52 -18.13
C GLY A 765 -31.52 22.70 -16.63
N ALA A 766 -30.71 21.86 -15.99
CA ALA A 766 -30.39 21.93 -14.57
C ALA A 766 -29.21 22.88 -14.30
N ALA A 767 -29.39 24.17 -14.55
CA ALA A 767 -28.33 25.19 -14.53
C ALA A 767 -27.54 25.25 -13.20
N GLU A 768 -28.21 25.11 -12.04
CA GLU A 768 -27.53 25.09 -10.74
C GLU A 768 -26.62 23.86 -10.58
N ARG A 769 -27.11 22.66 -10.97
CA ARG A 769 -26.32 21.42 -10.96
C ARG A 769 -25.13 21.55 -11.92
N THR A 770 -25.33 22.12 -13.11
CA THR A 770 -24.27 22.42 -14.08
C THR A 770 -23.16 23.23 -13.43
N ALA A 771 -23.51 24.35 -12.76
CA ALA A 771 -22.53 25.23 -12.14
C ALA A 771 -21.76 24.51 -10.99
N VAL A 772 -22.43 23.70 -10.15
CA VAL A 772 -21.79 22.93 -9.09
C VAL A 772 -20.83 21.90 -9.68
N LEU A 773 -21.26 21.16 -10.71
CA LEU A 773 -20.41 20.15 -11.36
C LEU A 773 -19.21 20.77 -12.05
N LEU A 774 -19.35 21.94 -12.70
CA LEU A 774 -18.23 22.69 -13.28
C LEU A 774 -17.23 23.13 -12.21
N GLY A 775 -17.70 23.64 -11.06
CA GLY A 775 -16.84 24.01 -9.95
C GLY A 775 -16.05 22.81 -9.40
N GLY A 776 -16.73 21.68 -9.23
CA GLY A 776 -16.12 20.44 -8.78
C GLY A 776 -15.16 19.82 -9.81
N ALA A 777 -15.53 19.84 -11.09
CA ALA A 777 -14.65 19.40 -12.17
C ALA A 777 -13.36 20.24 -12.23
N ASP A 778 -13.49 21.57 -12.20
CA ASP A 778 -12.33 22.48 -12.19
C ASP A 778 -11.45 22.29 -10.95
N ARG A 779 -12.05 21.94 -9.83
CA ARG A 779 -11.31 21.57 -8.61
C ARG A 779 -10.47 20.28 -8.86
N VAL A 780 -11.05 19.26 -9.48
CA VAL A 780 -10.34 18.02 -9.83
C VAL A 780 -9.26 18.30 -10.88
N TRP A 781 -9.62 18.99 -11.95
CA TRP A 781 -8.68 19.36 -13.02
C TRP A 781 -7.55 20.27 -12.54
N SER A 782 -7.80 21.05 -11.50
CA SER A 782 -6.73 21.84 -10.90
C SER A 782 -5.62 20.97 -10.28
N ASP A 783 -5.88 19.72 -10.00
CA ASP A 783 -4.89 18.73 -9.51
C ASP A 783 -4.18 17.99 -10.66
N ILE A 784 -4.67 18.13 -11.89
CA ILE A 784 -4.13 17.47 -13.10
C ILE A 784 -3.49 18.52 -14.02
N ASP A 785 -4.32 19.15 -14.80
CA ASP A 785 -4.00 20.30 -15.67
C ASP A 785 -5.25 21.14 -15.87
N ARG A 786 -5.23 22.41 -15.43
CA ARG A 786 -6.38 23.30 -15.49
C ARG A 786 -6.90 23.51 -16.90
N ASP A 787 -5.99 23.50 -17.87
CA ASP A 787 -6.31 23.73 -19.28
C ASP A 787 -6.68 22.44 -20.02
N ARG A 788 -6.85 21.33 -19.29
CA ARG A 788 -7.22 20.02 -19.89
C ARG A 788 -6.35 19.70 -21.09
N TRP A 789 -5.04 19.82 -20.90
CA TRP A 789 -3.97 19.66 -21.92
C TRP A 789 -4.13 20.55 -23.16
N GLY A 790 -4.88 21.68 -23.04
CA GLY A 790 -5.17 22.55 -24.16
C GLY A 790 -6.25 22.02 -25.12
N SER A 791 -6.89 20.88 -24.82
CA SER A 791 -7.88 20.24 -25.69
C SER A 791 -9.03 21.19 -26.05
N THR A 792 -9.16 21.51 -27.33
CA THR A 792 -10.21 22.38 -27.87
C THR A 792 -11.59 21.78 -27.62
N ALA A 793 -11.74 20.46 -27.78
CA ALA A 793 -13.02 19.77 -27.60
C ALA A 793 -13.52 19.85 -26.14
N LEU A 794 -12.67 19.55 -25.16
CA LEU A 794 -13.02 19.61 -23.75
C LEU A 794 -13.30 21.04 -23.28
N ASN A 795 -12.42 21.98 -23.63
CA ASN A 795 -12.52 23.36 -23.19
C ASN A 795 -13.72 24.10 -23.85
N SER A 796 -14.05 23.78 -25.09
CA SER A 796 -15.22 24.39 -25.76
C SER A 796 -16.54 23.93 -25.15
N ALA A 797 -16.66 22.62 -24.87
CA ALA A 797 -17.84 22.06 -24.20
C ALA A 797 -18.03 22.68 -22.81
N ARG A 798 -16.95 22.78 -22.02
CA ARG A 798 -16.97 23.41 -20.69
C ARG A 798 -17.42 24.88 -20.76
N ARG A 799 -16.83 25.68 -21.67
CA ARG A 799 -17.20 27.10 -21.83
C ARG A 799 -18.64 27.28 -22.27
N ALA A 800 -19.17 26.38 -23.11
CA ALA A 800 -20.57 26.41 -23.51
C ALA A 800 -21.51 26.22 -22.29
N CYS A 801 -21.22 25.19 -21.45
CA CYS A 801 -21.97 24.94 -20.21
C CYS A 801 -21.88 26.14 -19.23
N GLU A 802 -20.70 26.74 -19.09
CA GLU A 802 -20.53 27.91 -18.23
C GLU A 802 -21.38 29.10 -18.72
N THR A 803 -21.35 29.34 -20.03
CA THR A 803 -22.14 30.44 -20.65
C THR A 803 -23.64 30.24 -20.45
N SER A 804 -24.12 29.01 -20.67
CA SER A 804 -25.51 28.61 -20.48
C SER A 804 -25.96 28.79 -19.03
N ALA A 805 -25.19 28.25 -18.09
CA ALA A 805 -25.50 28.32 -16.67
C ALA A 805 -25.45 29.75 -16.13
N ARG A 806 -24.51 30.59 -16.58
CA ARG A 806 -24.46 32.03 -16.25
C ARG A 806 -25.67 32.79 -16.76
N ALA A 807 -26.12 32.49 -17.98
CA ALA A 807 -27.30 33.10 -18.55
C ALA A 807 -28.59 32.75 -17.76
N ALA A 808 -28.70 31.49 -17.30
CA ALA A 808 -29.87 31.02 -16.57
C ALA A 808 -29.90 31.50 -15.10
N LEU A 809 -28.76 31.53 -14.39
CA LEU A 809 -28.70 31.83 -12.95
C LEU A 809 -28.38 33.30 -12.63
N GLY A 810 -27.93 34.06 -13.62
CA GLY A 810 -27.27 35.34 -13.40
C GLY A 810 -25.89 35.20 -12.75
N PRO A 811 -25.05 36.26 -12.81
CA PRO A 811 -23.66 36.19 -12.31
C PRO A 811 -23.57 35.78 -10.85
N GLY A 812 -24.33 36.33 -9.95
CA GLY A 812 -24.30 36.04 -8.52
C GLY A 812 -24.84 34.65 -8.19
N GLY A 813 -25.80 34.10 -8.95
CA GLY A 813 -26.32 32.75 -8.78
C GLY A 813 -25.28 31.70 -9.21
N TYR A 814 -24.68 31.96 -10.37
CA TYR A 814 -23.63 31.09 -10.88
C TYR A 814 -22.43 30.99 -9.93
N GLU A 815 -21.88 32.14 -9.49
CA GLU A 815 -20.71 32.15 -8.61
C GLU A 815 -20.94 31.41 -7.28
N ARG A 816 -22.16 31.53 -6.70
CA ARG A 816 -22.50 30.76 -5.50
C ARG A 816 -22.54 29.25 -5.75
N ALA A 817 -23.17 28.82 -6.83
CA ALA A 817 -23.28 27.40 -7.18
C ALA A 817 -21.93 26.80 -7.55
N TYR A 818 -21.18 27.51 -8.39
CA TYR A 818 -19.80 27.13 -8.78
C TYR A 818 -18.88 27.05 -7.56
N GLY A 819 -18.92 28.06 -6.66
CA GLY A 819 -18.11 28.09 -5.45
C GLY A 819 -18.42 26.94 -4.49
N ARG A 820 -19.68 26.47 -4.41
CA ARG A 820 -20.01 25.24 -3.67
C ARG A 820 -19.30 24.03 -4.24
N GLY A 821 -19.36 23.84 -5.55
CA GLY A 821 -18.69 22.71 -6.22
C GLY A 821 -17.18 22.77 -6.06
N ALA A 822 -16.58 23.95 -6.21
CA ALA A 822 -15.14 24.16 -6.04
C ALA A 822 -14.66 23.93 -4.58
N ALA A 823 -15.57 24.04 -3.60
CA ALA A 823 -15.27 23.77 -2.19
C ALA A 823 -15.31 22.27 -1.83
N PHE A 824 -15.95 21.44 -2.65
CA PHE A 824 -16.05 20.02 -2.40
C PHE A 824 -14.70 19.31 -2.51
N GLY A 825 -14.47 18.33 -1.62
CA GLY A 825 -13.42 17.35 -1.82
C GLY A 825 -13.79 16.32 -2.90
N LEU A 826 -12.84 15.48 -3.33
CA LEU A 826 -13.06 14.48 -4.40
C LEU A 826 -14.25 13.57 -4.11
N ALA A 827 -14.33 13.02 -2.90
CA ALA A 827 -15.43 12.14 -2.50
C ALA A 827 -16.77 12.88 -2.45
N GLU A 828 -16.75 14.16 -2.05
CA GLU A 828 -17.95 14.99 -1.93
C GLU A 828 -18.53 15.34 -3.29
N ILE A 829 -17.70 15.74 -4.25
CA ILE A 829 -18.19 16.06 -5.60
C ILE A 829 -18.68 14.81 -6.33
N VAL A 830 -18.04 13.66 -6.12
CA VAL A 830 -18.50 12.38 -6.70
C VAL A 830 -19.84 11.98 -6.09
N ALA A 831 -20.02 12.05 -4.77
CA ALA A 831 -21.29 11.74 -4.11
C ALA A 831 -22.40 12.70 -4.61
N TYR A 832 -22.11 14.00 -4.71
CA TYR A 832 -23.05 14.98 -5.28
C TYR A 832 -23.43 14.61 -6.73
N ALA A 833 -22.45 14.25 -7.57
CA ALA A 833 -22.69 13.88 -8.95
C ALA A 833 -23.53 12.60 -9.10
N LEU A 834 -23.44 11.69 -8.11
CA LEU A 834 -24.18 10.43 -8.06
C LEU A 834 -25.53 10.57 -7.33
N ASP A 835 -25.91 11.77 -6.82
CA ASP A 835 -27.07 12.01 -5.95
C ASP A 835 -27.09 11.05 -4.72
N GLU A 836 -25.91 10.73 -4.20
CA GLU A 836 -25.76 9.94 -2.98
C GLU A 836 -25.66 10.92 -1.79
N GLU A 837 -26.40 10.64 -0.71
CA GLU A 837 -26.21 11.38 0.52
C GLU A 837 -24.75 11.17 0.99
N LEU A 838 -24.03 12.28 1.15
CA LEU A 838 -22.78 12.26 1.87
C LEU A 838 -23.07 11.64 3.23
N GLN A 839 -22.62 10.43 3.47
CA GLN A 839 -22.40 9.97 4.83
C GLN A 839 -21.35 10.94 5.38
N GLY A 840 -21.84 11.97 6.07
CA GLY A 840 -20.99 12.85 6.86
C GLY A 840 -20.07 11.99 7.70
N PRO A 841 -18.93 12.53 8.21
CA PRO A 841 -18.09 11.76 9.11
C PRO A 841 -19.07 11.11 10.06
N GLU A 842 -19.12 9.76 10.09
CA GLU A 842 -19.99 9.06 11.02
C GLU A 842 -19.85 9.82 12.33
N ARG A 843 -20.79 10.70 12.61
CA ARG A 843 -21.18 10.87 13.99
C ARG A 843 -21.28 9.43 14.41
N GLN A 844 -20.34 8.97 15.26
CA GLN A 844 -20.47 7.71 16.00
C GLN A 844 -21.97 7.56 16.15
N PRO A 845 -22.59 6.49 15.62
CA PRO A 845 -24.03 6.42 15.63
C PRO A 845 -24.34 6.87 17.04
N GLU A 846 -24.97 8.05 17.18
CA GLU A 846 -25.65 8.33 18.40
C GLU A 846 -26.41 7.05 18.51
N LEU A 847 -25.89 6.15 19.34
CA LEU A 847 -26.58 4.96 19.73
C LEU A 847 -27.98 5.51 19.91
N ARG A 848 -28.87 5.24 18.94
CA ARG A 848 -30.29 5.37 19.19
C ARG A 848 -30.47 4.38 20.31
N MET A 849 -30.08 4.85 21.48
CA MET A 849 -30.35 4.21 22.71
C MET A 849 -31.86 4.07 22.68
N SER A 850 -32.30 2.86 22.43
CA SER A 850 -33.59 2.44 22.95
C SER A 850 -33.61 3.05 24.34
N PRO A 851 -34.61 3.85 24.70
CA PRO A 851 -34.54 4.68 25.89
C PRO A 851 -34.08 3.79 27.05
N VAL A 852 -32.81 4.00 27.47
CA VAL A 852 -32.22 3.22 28.56
C VAL A 852 -33.06 3.54 29.76
N ARG A 853 -33.98 2.63 30.10
CA ARG A 853 -34.84 2.77 31.29
C ARG A 853 -34.00 2.40 32.47
N LEU A 854 -33.63 3.38 33.27
CA LEU A 854 -33.15 3.13 34.61
C LEU A 854 -34.29 2.45 35.42
N THR A 855 -33.95 1.47 36.22
CA THR A 855 -34.93 0.92 37.17
C THR A 855 -35.37 2.01 38.15
N ARG A 856 -36.53 1.85 38.76
CA ARG A 856 -37.03 2.82 39.74
C ARG A 856 -35.99 3.19 40.80
N ARG A 857 -35.25 2.20 41.28
CA ARG A 857 -34.18 2.40 42.28
C ARG A 857 -32.95 3.13 41.72
N GLU A 858 -32.56 2.86 40.47
CA GLU A 858 -31.50 3.58 39.81
C GLU A 858 -31.90 5.04 39.50
N THR A 859 -33.16 5.29 39.19
CA THR A 859 -33.66 6.67 39.00
C THR A 859 -33.62 7.46 40.31
N GLU A 860 -34.07 6.86 41.43
CA GLU A 860 -33.98 7.48 42.75
C GLU A 860 -32.53 7.81 43.15
N VAL A 861 -31.58 6.91 42.84
CA VAL A 861 -30.15 7.13 43.10
C VAL A 861 -29.59 8.23 42.16
N ALA A 862 -29.99 8.26 40.88
CA ALA A 862 -29.55 9.27 39.94
C ALA A 862 -30.04 10.69 40.32
N GLU A 863 -31.25 10.81 40.82
CA GLU A 863 -31.81 12.05 41.34
C GLU A 863 -31.04 12.57 42.56
N LEU A 864 -30.71 11.69 43.51
CA LEU A 864 -29.89 12.05 44.68
C LEU A 864 -28.44 12.42 44.28
N VAL A 865 -27.90 11.81 43.24
CA VAL A 865 -26.60 12.22 42.64
C VAL A 865 -26.71 13.62 42.06
N ALA A 866 -27.82 13.95 41.42
CA ALA A 866 -28.06 15.30 40.85
C ALA A 866 -28.23 16.35 41.94
N GLU A 867 -28.76 15.97 43.13
CA GLU A 867 -28.81 16.80 44.33
C GLU A 867 -27.43 16.99 45.00
N GLY A 868 -26.38 16.36 44.49
CA GLY A 868 -25.02 16.49 45.01
C GLY A 868 -24.67 15.58 46.17
N LEU A 869 -25.54 14.65 46.60
CA LEU A 869 -25.28 13.77 47.73
C LEU A 869 -24.18 12.77 47.47
N GLY A 870 -23.27 12.57 48.42
CA GLY A 870 -22.26 11.52 48.38
C GLY A 870 -22.84 10.12 48.62
N ASN A 871 -22.09 9.06 48.26
CA ASN A 871 -22.59 7.66 48.35
C ASN A 871 -23.03 7.26 49.74
N GLN A 872 -22.40 7.78 50.80
CA GLN A 872 -22.86 7.57 52.19
C GLN A 872 -24.20 8.24 52.44
N GLN A 873 -24.38 9.50 52.02
CA GLN A 873 -25.62 10.24 52.20
C GLN A 873 -26.78 9.63 51.41
N ILE A 874 -26.48 9.10 50.21
CA ILE A 874 -27.46 8.33 49.41
C ILE A 874 -27.84 7.05 50.13
N ALA A 875 -26.87 6.34 50.73
CA ALA A 875 -27.11 5.13 51.50
C ALA A 875 -28.01 5.41 52.69
N ASP A 876 -27.73 6.47 53.47
CA ASP A 876 -28.50 6.87 54.65
C ASP A 876 -29.93 7.29 54.25
N ARG A 877 -30.06 8.06 53.15
CA ARG A 877 -31.37 8.55 52.66
C ARG A 877 -32.26 7.40 52.15
N LEU A 878 -31.66 6.39 51.53
CA LEU A 878 -32.37 5.26 50.94
C LEU A 878 -32.40 4.02 51.83
N VAL A 879 -31.84 4.12 53.03
CA VAL A 879 -31.77 3.05 54.05
C VAL A 879 -31.16 1.75 53.47
N ILE A 880 -29.96 1.91 52.80
CA ILE A 880 -29.21 0.81 52.23
C ILE A 880 -27.74 0.88 52.64
N ALA A 881 -26.99 -0.19 52.45
CA ALA A 881 -25.56 -0.17 52.73
C ALA A 881 -24.82 0.74 51.73
N ARG A 882 -23.77 1.47 52.14
CA ARG A 882 -22.94 2.32 51.30
C ARG A 882 -22.46 1.62 50.03
N ARG A 883 -22.01 0.36 50.19
CA ARG A 883 -21.56 -0.48 49.06
C ARG A 883 -22.68 -0.74 48.02
N THR A 884 -23.92 -0.80 48.47
CA THR A 884 -25.09 -0.94 47.58
C THR A 884 -25.36 0.34 46.81
N ALA A 885 -25.22 1.51 47.45
CA ALA A 885 -25.33 2.80 46.78
C ALA A 885 -24.21 2.99 45.71
N GLU A 886 -22.98 2.62 46.03
CA GLU A 886 -21.85 2.58 45.11
C GLU A 886 -22.14 1.70 43.89
N GLY A 887 -22.63 0.48 44.10
CA GLY A 887 -22.99 -0.44 43.01
C GLY A 887 -24.20 0.02 42.17
N HIS A 888 -25.09 0.87 42.70
CA HIS A 888 -26.12 1.53 41.90
C HIS A 888 -25.55 2.63 41.05
N VAL A 889 -24.65 3.47 41.55
CA VAL A 889 -23.98 4.53 40.80
C VAL A 889 -23.15 3.93 39.67
N GLU A 890 -22.38 2.88 39.90
CA GLU A 890 -21.62 2.16 38.86
C GLU A 890 -22.52 1.57 37.78
N ARG A 891 -23.65 0.97 38.14
CA ARG A 891 -24.61 0.44 37.14
C ARG A 891 -25.29 1.53 36.36
N ILE A 892 -25.57 2.69 36.95
CA ILE A 892 -26.11 3.86 36.24
C ILE A 892 -25.07 4.38 35.25
N LEU A 893 -23.80 4.52 35.65
CA LEU A 893 -22.70 4.91 34.79
C LEU A 893 -22.55 3.95 33.60
N GLY A 894 -22.55 2.63 33.86
CA GLY A 894 -22.48 1.61 32.83
C GLY A 894 -23.66 1.62 31.86
N LYS A 895 -24.90 1.74 32.40
CA LYS A 895 -26.12 1.79 31.57
C LYS A 895 -26.20 3.05 30.69
N LEU A 896 -25.76 4.19 31.21
CA LEU A 896 -25.80 5.47 30.50
C LEU A 896 -24.53 5.75 29.70
N GLY A 897 -23.52 4.86 29.76
CA GLY A 897 -22.25 5.07 29.08
C GLY A 897 -21.44 6.26 29.62
N PHE A 898 -21.62 6.61 30.91
CA PHE A 898 -20.97 7.74 31.54
C PHE A 898 -19.70 7.31 32.28
N SER A 899 -18.72 8.19 32.31
CA SER A 899 -17.43 7.92 32.96
C SER A 899 -17.31 8.52 34.36
N ASN A 900 -18.22 9.41 34.75
CA ASN A 900 -18.19 10.03 36.08
C ASN A 900 -19.60 10.47 36.54
N ARG A 901 -19.73 10.64 37.88
CA ARG A 901 -20.99 10.99 38.52
C ARG A 901 -21.55 12.38 38.13
N SER A 902 -20.70 13.31 37.74
CA SER A 902 -21.13 14.64 37.29
C SER A 902 -21.93 14.56 35.98
N GLN A 903 -21.67 13.55 35.17
CA GLN A 903 -22.44 13.29 33.95
C GLN A 903 -23.86 12.74 34.29
N ILE A 904 -24.00 11.95 35.37
CA ILE A 904 -25.31 11.54 35.86
C ILE A 904 -26.12 12.78 36.29
N ALA A 905 -25.49 13.67 37.08
CA ALA A 905 -26.13 14.89 37.53
C ALA A 905 -26.57 15.79 36.35
N ALA A 906 -25.71 16.02 35.39
CA ALA A 906 -26.02 16.78 34.16
C ALA A 906 -27.16 16.14 33.35
N TRP A 907 -27.17 14.81 33.22
CA TRP A 907 -28.20 14.06 32.51
C TRP A 907 -29.57 14.13 33.17
N VAL A 908 -29.63 14.04 34.53
CA VAL A 908 -30.88 14.22 35.27
C VAL A 908 -31.39 15.66 35.16
N THR A 909 -30.51 16.65 35.28
CA THR A 909 -30.86 18.08 35.15
C THR A 909 -31.39 18.43 33.76
N ALA A 910 -30.86 17.84 32.71
CA ALA A 910 -31.33 18.06 31.34
C ALA A 910 -32.69 17.41 31.02
N ARG A 911 -33.21 16.53 31.92
CA ARG A 911 -34.50 15.86 31.76
C ARG A 911 -35.60 16.41 32.69
N ARG A 912 -35.24 17.29 33.63
CA ARG A 912 -36.17 18.14 34.39
C ARG A 912 -36.48 19.41 33.56
#